data_35142db3c91853fd281af7b0b86d3692
#
_entry.id   35142db3c91853fd281af7b0b86d3692
#
_cell.length_a   1.000
_cell.length_b   1.000
_cell.length_c   1.000
_cell.angle_alpha   90.00
_cell.angle_beta   90.00
_cell.angle_gamma   90.00
#
_symmetry.space_group_name_H-M   'P 1'
#
loop_
_entity.id
_entity.type
_entity.pdbx_description
1 polymer ?
#
loop_
_entity_poly.entity_id
_entity_poly.type
_entity_poly.pdbx_seq_one_letter_code
_entity_poly.pdbx_strand_id
1 'polypeptide(L)'
;MKISLKVEEAMRVNHGTGGGWAAAPLHLLRKSSLPLLLLSSIFFSPLPARGADDAVVPNEALVLDGLPAVPKALAERATAYMEFRTASFQAWNPLRPEMLVTTRFGDVPQLHRVKAPGAARTQLTFYSERILGARYRPKTADIVFSKDVGGGEWFQLYLREDRTGKVTLLTDGRSRNQGGAFSRDGTWMAYTSTKRTGKNGDIWVMNPSDPAKTDRMVVEGSGENLFVTDWSPDAKTLLVVEGISVNESRQWLVDVASGAKTRFSPESKELVSWGGGRFSPDGKAVYTTTDLDSEFKRLVAVDVATKKMDVLTPGLAWDVQGFALSEDGTKLAWTVNEAGAETLHAMDVRTRKEIPLPKVPYGTIGGLGWSPEARNLGFTLTSAKSPADAWAVDTQTGVLSRWTESETGGLDANAFAEPEIVSWKSFDGKTITGLLYRPPASFAGPRPVIVNIHGGPEGQTQAGFLGRNNFFLNELGVAILYPNVRGSTGYGKTFVKLDNGVLREDSVKDVGALLDWIAAQPSLDKSRVMVTGGSYGGYMTLAAMTHYNDRFRCALDVVGISNWVTFLEHTESYRRDLRRVEYGDERDPKMRAFLERISPLASASKITKPMFIVQGKNDPRVPYTEAEQMVGAIKKNGGPVWYLLAKDEGHGFSKKKNQDFLFLATLKFVEDNLLK
;
A
#
# COMPACT_ATOMS: atom_id res chain seq x y z
N MET A 1 -3.45 45.17 35.67
CA MET A 1 -2.97 46.54 35.38
C MET A 1 -3.21 46.80 33.90
N LYS A 2 -4.15 47.67 33.69
CA LYS A 2 -4.68 48.18 32.41
C LYS A 2 -3.60 48.84 31.57
N ILE A 3 -3.76 48.77 30.23
CA ILE A 3 -3.94 49.88 29.26
C ILE A 3 -3.71 49.23 27.88
N SER A 4 -4.64 48.95 26.98
CA SER A 4 -5.71 49.70 26.29
C SER A 4 -5.24 50.63 25.18
N LEU A 5 -5.61 50.23 23.93
CA LEU A 5 -6.22 51.04 22.83
C LEU A 5 -5.49 52.19 22.18
N LYS A 6 -5.38 52.18 20.85
CA LYS A 6 -6.02 53.09 19.82
C LYS A 6 -5.43 52.80 18.45
N VAL A 7 -6.07 52.41 17.39
CA VAL A 7 -7.21 52.89 16.59
C VAL A 7 -6.89 54.09 15.69
N GLU A 8 -7.19 53.89 14.40
CA GLU A 8 -7.65 54.87 13.36
C GLU A 8 -6.62 55.86 12.85
N GLU A 9 -6.58 56.24 11.69
CA GLU A 9 -7.44 56.53 10.52
C GLU A 9 -6.65 57.47 9.60
N ALA A 10 -6.84 57.47 8.33
CA ALA A 10 -7.04 58.60 7.41
C ALA A 10 -6.55 58.26 5.99
N MET A 11 -7.48 58.07 5.14
CA MET A 11 -8.19 59.00 4.24
C MET A 11 -7.37 59.52 3.06
N ARG A 12 -7.90 59.15 1.89
CA ARG A 12 -8.48 59.98 0.80
C ARG A 12 -7.53 61.00 0.14
N VAL A 13 -7.53 61.10 -1.16
CA VAL A 13 -8.28 61.90 -2.14
C VAL A 13 -7.38 62.10 -3.36
N ASN A 14 -7.64 62.10 -4.65
CA ASN A 14 -8.72 62.65 -5.42
C ASN A 14 -8.55 62.47 -6.93
N HIS A 15 -9.62 62.34 -7.66
CA HIS A 15 -10.02 62.99 -8.91
C HIS A 15 -9.07 63.02 -10.14
N GLY A 16 -9.56 62.95 -11.32
CA GLY A 16 -10.80 63.26 -11.93
C GLY A 16 -10.77 63.12 -13.46
N THR A 17 -11.95 63.21 -13.97
CA THR A 17 -12.47 63.84 -15.20
C THR A 17 -12.17 63.14 -16.54
N GLY A 18 -13.12 62.98 -17.47
CA GLY A 18 -14.46 63.44 -17.65
C GLY A 18 -14.89 63.23 -19.10
N GLY A 19 -16.17 63.35 -19.34
CA GLY A 19 -16.82 63.56 -20.61
C GLY A 19 -17.31 62.33 -21.37
N GLY A 20 -18.53 62.16 -21.78
CA GLY A 20 -19.69 63.00 -21.83
C GLY A 20 -20.44 62.80 -23.14
N TRP A 21 -21.78 62.68 -23.05
CA TRP A 21 -22.82 62.92 -24.07
C TRP A 21 -23.12 61.79 -25.05
N ALA A 22 -24.36 61.48 -25.51
CA ALA A 22 -25.69 61.95 -25.24
C ALA A 22 -26.75 60.93 -25.74
N ALA A 23 -27.98 61.13 -25.32
CA ALA A 23 -29.13 60.27 -25.54
C ALA A 23 -30.03 60.65 -26.75
N ALA A 24 -30.83 59.64 -27.19
CA ALA A 24 -32.19 59.63 -27.72
C ALA A 24 -32.48 60.35 -29.08
N PRO A 25 -33.70 60.18 -29.72
CA PRO A 25 -34.91 59.44 -29.30
C PRO A 25 -35.68 58.64 -30.42
N LEU A 26 -36.77 58.03 -29.97
CA LEU A 26 -37.91 57.40 -30.68
C LEU A 26 -38.40 58.03 -31.97
N HIS A 27 -38.93 57.15 -32.87
CA HIS A 27 -40.15 57.43 -33.60
C HIS A 27 -41.02 56.18 -33.86
N LEU A 28 -42.26 56.22 -33.45
CA LEU A 28 -43.35 55.32 -33.82
C LEU A 28 -43.75 55.51 -35.28
N LEU A 29 -44.23 54.50 -35.98
CA LEU A 29 -45.38 54.56 -36.85
C LEU A 29 -46.08 53.22 -37.07
N ARG A 30 -47.36 53.31 -37.23
CA ARG A 30 -48.48 52.38 -37.11
C ARG A 30 -48.79 51.53 -38.36
N LYS A 31 -49.34 50.32 -38.07
CA LYS A 31 -50.46 49.61 -38.73
C LYS A 31 -50.37 49.15 -40.17
N SER A 32 -50.54 47.85 -40.38
CA SER A 32 -51.70 47.30 -41.15
C SER A 32 -51.79 45.77 -40.97
N SER A 33 -52.97 45.31 -40.76
CA SER A 33 -53.40 43.92 -40.55
C SER A 33 -53.77 43.24 -41.85
N LEU A 34 -53.39 41.96 -42.04
CA LEU A 34 -54.20 40.94 -42.72
C LEU A 34 -53.69 39.52 -42.33
N PRO A 35 -54.50 38.47 -42.28
CA PRO A 35 -54.27 37.22 -41.68
C PRO A 35 -53.65 36.22 -42.65
N LEU A 36 -52.68 35.40 -42.22
CA LEU A 36 -52.26 34.27 -43.00
C LEU A 36 -52.22 33.00 -42.13
N LEU A 37 -52.81 31.96 -42.72
CA LEU A 37 -53.02 30.62 -42.18
C LEU A 37 -51.83 30.06 -41.41
N LEU A 38 -52.07 29.51 -40.20
CA LEU A 38 -51.23 28.63 -39.46
C LEU A 38 -51.13 27.27 -40.18
N LEU A 39 -49.96 27.00 -40.79
CA LEU A 39 -49.45 25.65 -41.00
C LEU A 39 -48.48 25.38 -39.85
N SER A 40 -48.89 24.55 -38.89
CA SER A 40 -48.04 24.03 -37.83
C SER A 40 -47.06 23.01 -38.35
N SER A 41 -45.88 23.47 -38.78
CA SER A 41 -44.72 22.61 -38.92
C SER A 41 -44.16 22.34 -37.55
N ILE A 42 -44.35 21.12 -37.04
CA ILE A 42 -43.66 20.57 -35.87
C ILE A 42 -42.16 20.48 -36.26
N PHE A 43 -41.40 21.48 -35.89
CA PHE A 43 -39.95 21.38 -35.83
C PHE A 43 -39.61 20.42 -34.70
N PHE A 44 -39.30 19.14 -35.04
CA PHE A 44 -38.47 18.31 -34.20
C PHE A 44 -37.08 18.97 -34.15
N SER A 45 -36.83 19.77 -33.10
CA SER A 45 -35.49 20.15 -32.73
C SER A 45 -34.77 18.83 -32.37
N PRO A 46 -33.69 18.43 -33.06
CA PRO A 46 -32.91 17.34 -32.56
C PRO A 46 -32.42 17.75 -31.17
N LEU A 47 -32.69 16.92 -30.16
CA LEU A 47 -32.04 17.01 -28.86
C LEU A 47 -30.54 17.15 -29.13
N PRO A 48 -29.84 18.14 -28.55
CA PRO A 48 -28.41 18.25 -28.72
C PRO A 48 -27.82 16.91 -28.31
N ALA A 49 -27.09 16.26 -29.23
CA ALA A 49 -26.23 15.17 -28.88
C ALA A 49 -25.40 15.66 -27.69
N ARG A 50 -25.52 15.00 -26.53
CA ARG A 50 -24.70 15.30 -25.35
C ARG A 50 -23.26 15.17 -25.82
N GLY A 51 -22.59 16.30 -25.95
CA GLY A 51 -21.32 16.42 -26.59
C GLY A 51 -20.21 15.78 -25.80
N ALA A 52 -19.11 15.49 -26.48
CA ALA A 52 -17.83 15.06 -25.93
C ALA A 52 -17.28 15.99 -24.80
N ASP A 53 -17.83 17.19 -24.65
CA ASP A 53 -17.48 18.17 -23.61
C ASP A 53 -17.94 17.80 -22.20
N ASP A 54 -18.81 16.81 -22.02
CA ASP A 54 -19.40 16.42 -20.73
C ASP A 54 -18.71 15.21 -20.09
N ALA A 55 -17.62 14.71 -20.69
CA ALA A 55 -16.88 13.54 -20.21
C ALA A 55 -15.49 13.91 -19.68
N VAL A 56 -15.03 13.13 -18.70
CA VAL A 56 -13.63 13.17 -18.23
C VAL A 56 -12.73 12.61 -19.31
N VAL A 57 -11.72 13.38 -19.69
CA VAL A 57 -10.72 12.92 -20.68
C VAL A 57 -9.66 12.08 -19.95
N PRO A 58 -9.48 10.80 -20.31
CA PRO A 58 -8.40 9.99 -19.79
C PRO A 58 -7.04 10.54 -20.26
N ASN A 59 -6.01 10.40 -19.44
CA ASN A 59 -4.66 10.76 -19.88
C ASN A 59 -4.13 9.74 -20.91
N GLU A 60 -3.13 10.15 -21.70
CA GLU A 60 -2.57 9.37 -22.83
C GLU A 60 -1.89 8.05 -22.44
N ALA A 61 -1.56 7.88 -21.16
CA ALA A 61 -0.99 6.64 -20.65
C ALA A 61 -2.04 5.53 -20.50
N LEU A 62 -3.33 5.86 -20.51
CA LEU A 62 -4.42 4.91 -20.31
C LEU A 62 -4.94 4.36 -21.65
N VAL A 63 -5.09 3.06 -21.72
CA VAL A 63 -5.79 2.34 -22.79
C VAL A 63 -7.10 1.81 -22.24
N LEU A 64 -8.20 2.16 -22.86
CA LEU A 64 -9.55 1.81 -22.45
C LEU A 64 -10.19 0.93 -23.52
N ASP A 65 -10.86 -0.14 -23.08
CA ASP A 65 -11.59 -1.04 -23.96
C ASP A 65 -12.93 -1.44 -23.32
N GLY A 66 -14.03 -1.13 -23.98
CA GLY A 66 -15.37 -1.41 -23.50
C GLY A 66 -15.88 -0.47 -22.38
N LEU A 67 -15.09 0.49 -21.92
CA LEU A 67 -15.49 1.46 -20.91
C LEU A 67 -16.35 2.57 -21.53
N PRO A 68 -17.53 2.89 -20.94
CA PRO A 68 -18.27 4.08 -21.34
C PRO A 68 -17.57 5.36 -20.90
N ALA A 69 -17.95 6.48 -21.50
CA ALA A 69 -17.47 7.79 -21.07
C ALA A 69 -17.85 8.07 -19.59
N VAL A 70 -16.90 8.56 -18.82
CA VAL A 70 -17.12 8.94 -17.42
C VAL A 70 -17.63 10.37 -17.35
N PRO A 71 -18.80 10.64 -16.79
CA PRO A 71 -19.38 11.99 -16.73
C PRO A 71 -18.55 12.94 -15.85
N LYS A 72 -18.36 14.19 -16.26
CA LYS A 72 -17.72 15.24 -15.44
C LYS A 72 -18.46 15.47 -14.11
N ALA A 73 -19.78 15.43 -14.11
CA ALA A 73 -20.58 15.55 -12.89
C ALA A 73 -20.25 14.49 -11.84
N LEU A 74 -19.88 13.26 -12.25
CA LEU A 74 -19.41 12.23 -11.33
C LEU A 74 -18.03 12.60 -10.76
N ALA A 75 -17.13 13.14 -11.58
CA ALA A 75 -15.83 13.61 -11.13
C ALA A 75 -15.95 14.77 -10.14
N GLU A 76 -16.84 15.73 -10.40
CA GLU A 76 -17.11 16.85 -9.48
C GLU A 76 -17.58 16.37 -8.11
N ARG A 77 -18.53 15.42 -8.05
CA ARG A 77 -19.00 14.80 -6.81
C ARG A 77 -17.87 14.05 -6.06
N ALA A 78 -16.95 13.42 -6.79
CA ALA A 78 -15.88 12.60 -6.22
C ALA A 78 -14.62 13.38 -5.84
N THR A 79 -14.49 14.66 -6.26
CA THR A 79 -13.26 15.45 -6.13
C THR A 79 -12.70 15.47 -4.71
N ALA A 80 -13.51 15.78 -3.70
CA ALA A 80 -13.06 15.84 -2.31
C ALA A 80 -12.46 14.50 -1.83
N TYR A 81 -13.04 13.38 -2.24
CA TYR A 81 -12.58 12.04 -1.88
C TYR A 81 -11.26 11.62 -2.58
N MET A 82 -10.85 12.35 -3.62
CA MET A 82 -9.59 12.12 -4.34
C MET A 82 -8.45 13.03 -3.85
N GLU A 83 -8.76 14.08 -3.07
CA GLU A 83 -7.78 15.10 -2.64
C GLU A 83 -7.23 14.89 -1.22
N PHE A 84 -7.40 13.71 -0.64
CA PHE A 84 -6.69 13.36 0.60
C PHE A 84 -5.18 13.19 0.35
N ARG A 85 -4.38 13.42 1.39
CA ARG A 85 -2.94 13.16 1.39
C ARG A 85 -2.58 12.21 2.51
N THR A 86 -1.35 11.72 2.46
CA THR A 86 -0.75 10.89 3.51
C THR A 86 0.66 11.37 3.76
N ALA A 87 1.16 11.17 4.97
CA ALA A 87 2.55 11.40 5.29
C ALA A 87 3.10 10.20 6.09
N SER A 88 4.14 9.56 5.56
CA SER A 88 4.77 8.41 6.22
C SER A 88 6.13 8.80 6.79
N PHE A 89 6.33 8.52 8.06
CA PHE A 89 7.62 8.67 8.74
C PHE A 89 8.66 7.77 8.10
N GLN A 90 9.85 8.32 7.82
CA GLN A 90 10.97 7.58 7.23
C GLN A 90 12.14 7.47 8.22
N ALA A 91 12.53 8.56 8.85
CA ALA A 91 13.65 8.60 9.80
C ALA A 91 13.69 9.91 10.59
N TRP A 92 14.35 9.89 11.74
CA TRP A 92 14.85 11.08 12.41
C TRP A 92 16.14 11.56 11.77
N ASN A 93 16.32 12.89 11.68
CA ASN A 93 17.59 13.48 11.27
C ASN A 93 18.64 13.25 12.36
N PRO A 94 19.83 12.69 12.03
CA PRO A 94 20.86 12.37 13.03
C PRO A 94 21.47 13.60 13.73
N LEU A 95 21.35 14.79 13.15
CA LEU A 95 22.01 16.02 13.61
C LEU A 95 21.03 17.08 14.13
N ARG A 96 19.74 16.94 13.85
CA ARG A 96 18.71 17.94 14.15
C ARG A 96 17.41 17.26 14.58
N PRO A 97 16.59 17.89 15.45
CA PRO A 97 15.29 17.36 15.86
C PRO A 97 14.25 17.54 14.72
N GLU A 98 14.47 16.90 13.60
CA GLU A 98 13.65 16.99 12.38
C GLU A 98 13.28 15.58 11.90
N MET A 99 12.09 15.43 11.32
CA MET A 99 11.67 14.20 10.66
C MET A 99 11.82 14.26 9.15
N LEU A 100 12.24 13.16 8.56
CA LEU A 100 12.10 12.86 7.15
C LEU A 100 10.78 12.10 6.95
N VAL A 101 9.97 12.57 6.01
CA VAL A 101 8.68 11.95 5.66
C VAL A 101 8.54 11.81 4.14
N THR A 102 7.74 10.84 3.71
CA THR A 102 7.21 10.81 2.34
C THR A 102 5.78 11.29 2.34
N THR A 103 5.46 12.21 1.44
CA THR A 103 4.10 12.73 1.23
C THR A 103 3.92 13.18 -0.21
N ARG A 104 2.66 13.33 -0.65
CA ARG A 104 2.33 13.70 -2.03
C ARG A 104 1.66 15.06 -2.06
N PHE A 105 2.26 16.03 -2.75
CA PHE A 105 1.62 17.29 -3.13
C PHE A 105 1.30 17.37 -4.63
N GLY A 106 2.06 16.63 -5.45
CA GLY A 106 1.84 16.50 -6.88
C GLY A 106 1.24 15.13 -7.26
N ASP A 107 1.75 14.55 -8.35
CA ASP A 107 1.26 13.28 -8.89
C ASP A 107 1.73 12.05 -8.11
N VAL A 108 2.93 12.11 -7.50
CA VAL A 108 3.56 10.99 -6.77
C VAL A 108 4.18 11.41 -5.44
N PRO A 109 4.35 10.48 -4.47
CA PRO A 109 5.03 10.76 -3.20
C PRO A 109 6.50 11.16 -3.39
N GLN A 110 6.91 12.19 -2.67
CA GLN A 110 8.27 12.74 -2.63
C GLN A 110 8.78 12.86 -1.20
N LEU A 111 10.09 13.05 -1.03
CA LEU A 111 10.69 13.31 0.28
C LEU A 111 10.43 14.73 0.75
N HIS A 112 10.08 14.85 2.02
CA HIS A 112 9.89 16.12 2.71
C HIS A 112 10.57 16.09 4.07
N ARG A 113 10.94 17.26 4.56
CA ARG A 113 11.45 17.49 5.90
C ARG A 113 10.41 18.23 6.74
N VAL A 114 10.22 17.79 7.98
CA VAL A 114 9.37 18.45 8.97
C VAL A 114 10.22 18.80 10.18
N LYS A 115 10.26 20.08 10.56
CA LYS A 115 11.21 20.61 11.56
C LYS A 115 10.70 20.55 13.01
N ALA A 116 9.41 20.46 13.20
CA ALA A 116 8.76 20.38 14.50
C ALA A 116 7.33 19.84 14.32
N PRO A 117 6.65 19.38 15.39
CA PRO A 117 5.24 19.01 15.33
C PRO A 117 4.37 20.11 14.70
N GLY A 118 3.56 19.75 13.68
CA GLY A 118 2.70 20.67 12.96
C GLY A 118 3.41 21.68 12.03
N ALA A 119 4.73 21.59 11.88
CA ALA A 119 5.47 22.48 10.97
C ALA A 119 5.24 22.10 9.51
N ALA A 120 5.52 23.08 8.61
CA ALA A 120 5.40 22.87 7.17
C ALA A 120 6.28 21.72 6.68
N ARG A 121 5.75 20.95 5.74
CA ARG A 121 6.45 19.88 5.02
C ARG A 121 7.28 20.49 3.90
N THR A 122 8.60 20.62 4.10
CA THR A 122 9.53 21.18 3.09
C THR A 122 9.94 20.09 2.10
N GLN A 123 9.55 20.20 0.84
CA GLN A 123 9.86 19.22 -0.20
C GLN A 123 11.36 19.22 -0.55
N LEU A 124 11.94 18.01 -0.64
CA LEU A 124 13.37 17.78 -0.89
C LEU A 124 13.66 17.14 -2.26
N THR A 125 12.69 16.46 -2.85
CA THR A 125 12.81 15.78 -4.16
C THR A 125 11.63 16.12 -5.07
N PHE A 126 11.87 16.13 -6.41
CA PHE A 126 10.92 16.66 -7.40
C PHE A 126 10.87 15.75 -8.65
N TYR A 127 10.71 14.43 -8.46
CA TYR A 127 10.68 13.47 -9.56
C TYR A 127 9.25 13.24 -10.06
N SER A 128 9.15 12.82 -11.32
CA SER A 128 7.90 12.29 -11.91
C SER A 128 7.54 10.89 -11.39
N GLU A 129 8.52 10.20 -10.78
CA GLU A 129 8.35 8.87 -10.20
C GLU A 129 8.33 8.95 -8.67
N ARG A 130 7.64 8.00 -8.05
CA ARG A 130 7.50 7.92 -6.58
C ARG A 130 8.83 7.61 -5.90
N ILE A 131 9.03 8.16 -4.71
CA ILE A 131 10.05 7.70 -3.78
C ILE A 131 9.44 6.60 -2.90
N LEU A 132 10.14 5.46 -2.80
CA LEU A 132 9.63 4.29 -2.07
C LEU A 132 10.08 4.23 -0.64
N GLY A 133 11.35 4.55 -0.37
CA GLY A 133 11.91 4.57 0.96
C GLY A 133 13.15 5.44 1.03
N ALA A 134 13.42 5.97 2.21
CA ALA A 134 14.57 6.82 2.45
C ALA A 134 15.09 6.66 3.89
N ARG A 135 16.39 6.92 4.06
CA ARG A 135 17.04 6.96 5.37
C ARG A 135 18.18 7.95 5.37
N TYR A 136 18.50 8.49 6.50
CA TYR A 136 19.71 9.27 6.67
C TYR A 136 20.95 8.37 6.69
N ARG A 137 22.04 8.85 6.12
CA ARG A 137 23.36 8.30 6.36
C ARG A 137 23.77 8.63 7.80
N PRO A 138 24.17 7.65 8.62
CA PRO A 138 24.56 7.88 10.00
C PRO A 138 25.59 9.00 10.14
N LYS A 139 25.47 9.77 11.22
CA LYS A 139 26.36 10.91 11.56
C LYS A 139 26.38 12.05 10.53
N THR A 140 25.51 12.01 9.54
CA THR A 140 25.34 13.08 8.54
C THR A 140 23.84 13.37 8.37
N ALA A 141 23.51 14.44 7.65
CA ALA A 141 22.14 14.70 7.23
C ALA A 141 21.91 14.35 5.74
N ASP A 142 22.85 13.63 5.12
CA ASP A 142 22.70 13.13 3.77
C ASP A 142 21.67 11.99 3.74
N ILE A 143 20.92 11.90 2.64
CA ILE A 143 19.80 10.98 2.52
C ILE A 143 20.07 9.98 1.41
N VAL A 144 19.98 8.68 1.71
CA VAL A 144 19.86 7.63 0.68
C VAL A 144 18.40 7.30 0.49
N PHE A 145 17.97 7.26 -0.77
CA PHE A 145 16.60 6.93 -1.13
C PHE A 145 16.55 6.04 -2.37
N SER A 146 15.42 5.38 -2.56
CA SER A 146 15.17 4.50 -3.70
C SER A 146 13.96 4.94 -4.52
N LYS A 147 14.08 4.79 -5.85
CA LYS A 147 12.99 4.94 -6.80
C LYS A 147 13.15 3.99 -7.98
N ASP A 148 12.05 3.71 -8.65
CA ASP A 148 11.99 2.99 -9.93
C ASP A 148 11.48 3.90 -11.05
N VAL A 149 11.22 3.31 -12.21
CA VAL A 149 10.61 3.98 -13.37
C VAL A 149 9.37 3.20 -13.79
N GLY A 150 8.25 3.91 -13.92
CA GLY A 150 6.99 3.35 -14.42
C GLY A 150 6.42 2.20 -13.61
N GLY A 151 6.82 2.04 -12.34
CA GLY A 151 6.37 0.97 -11.46
C GLY A 151 7.00 -0.40 -11.74
N GLY A 152 8.06 -0.48 -12.54
CA GLY A 152 8.71 -1.73 -12.95
C GLY A 152 9.54 -2.42 -11.86
N GLU A 153 9.68 -1.84 -10.67
CA GLU A 153 10.42 -2.37 -9.50
C GLU A 153 11.92 -2.60 -9.72
N TRP A 154 12.50 -2.04 -10.78
CA TRP A 154 13.94 -2.01 -11.00
C TRP A 154 14.54 -0.82 -10.26
N PHE A 155 14.54 -0.94 -8.93
CA PHE A 155 14.91 0.14 -8.01
C PHE A 155 16.36 0.54 -8.14
N GLN A 156 16.60 1.86 -8.14
CA GLN A 156 17.93 2.45 -8.08
C GLN A 156 18.10 3.21 -6.76
N LEU A 157 19.32 3.19 -6.22
CA LEU A 157 19.69 3.90 -5.00
C LEU A 157 20.36 5.22 -5.35
N TYR A 158 19.99 6.27 -4.64
CA TYR A 158 20.49 7.64 -4.82
C TYR A 158 20.94 8.21 -3.49
N LEU A 159 22.03 8.99 -3.51
CA LEU A 159 22.46 9.82 -2.38
C LEU A 159 22.09 11.27 -2.66
N ARG A 160 21.40 11.92 -1.74
CA ARG A 160 21.18 13.36 -1.73
C ARG A 160 22.00 13.99 -0.62
N GLU A 161 22.93 14.84 -0.97
CA GLU A 161 23.71 15.65 -0.02
C GLU A 161 22.82 16.71 0.65
N ASP A 162 22.85 16.81 1.97
CA ASP A 162 22.00 17.79 2.71
C ASP A 162 22.41 19.23 2.39
N ARG A 163 23.72 19.52 2.37
CA ARG A 163 24.26 20.88 2.22
C ARG A 163 24.03 21.46 0.84
N THR A 164 24.21 20.67 -0.21
CA THR A 164 24.20 21.16 -1.60
C THR A 164 22.90 20.84 -2.32
N GLY A 165 22.15 19.83 -1.84
CA GLY A 165 21.00 19.27 -2.53
C GLY A 165 21.38 18.41 -3.74
N LYS A 166 22.68 18.24 -4.03
CA LYS A 166 23.16 17.39 -5.14
C LYS A 166 22.69 15.96 -4.95
N VAL A 167 22.23 15.36 -6.04
CA VAL A 167 21.81 13.94 -6.06
C VAL A 167 22.78 13.15 -6.94
N THR A 168 23.29 12.05 -6.39
CA THR A 168 24.18 11.11 -7.07
C THR A 168 23.52 9.75 -7.17
N LEU A 169 23.49 9.15 -8.36
CA LEU A 169 23.10 7.75 -8.55
C LEU A 169 24.20 6.86 -7.99
N LEU A 170 23.86 5.98 -7.05
CA LEU A 170 24.81 5.08 -6.40
C LEU A 170 24.95 3.72 -7.12
N THR A 171 23.90 3.30 -7.83
CA THR A 171 23.83 2.01 -8.52
C THR A 171 23.93 2.16 -10.04
N ASP A 172 23.91 1.07 -10.77
CA ASP A 172 24.24 1.02 -12.21
C ASP A 172 23.15 1.57 -13.16
N GLY A 173 22.00 1.97 -12.62
CA GLY A 173 20.87 2.51 -13.40
C GLY A 173 20.04 1.45 -14.14
N ARG A 174 20.36 0.16 -14.04
CA ARG A 174 19.73 -0.92 -14.82
C ARG A 174 19.24 -2.08 -13.99
N SER A 175 20.07 -2.51 -13.02
CA SER A 175 19.80 -3.68 -12.18
C SER A 175 18.75 -3.39 -11.12
N ARG A 176 18.16 -4.44 -10.58
CA ARG A 176 17.28 -4.34 -9.43
C ARG A 176 18.09 -4.27 -8.15
N ASN A 177 17.92 -3.20 -7.37
CA ASN A 177 18.68 -2.98 -6.14
C ASN A 177 17.72 -2.82 -4.95
N GLN A 178 18.10 -3.35 -3.79
CA GLN A 178 17.28 -3.29 -2.57
C GLN A 178 18.15 -3.06 -1.33
N GLY A 179 17.57 -2.49 -0.28
CA GLY A 179 18.23 -2.30 1.00
C GLY A 179 18.92 -0.95 1.12
N GLY A 180 20.16 -0.94 1.56
CA GLY A 180 20.93 0.24 1.94
C GLY A 180 21.15 0.31 3.45
N ALA A 181 21.52 -0.84 4.07
CA ALA A 181 21.96 -0.88 5.47
C ALA A 181 23.31 -0.20 5.63
N PHE A 182 23.43 0.72 6.57
CA PHE A 182 24.68 1.43 6.84
C PHE A 182 25.45 0.81 8.01
N SER A 183 26.79 0.87 7.91
CA SER A 183 27.62 0.77 9.09
C SER A 183 27.36 1.93 10.06
N ARG A 184 27.59 1.74 11.36
CA ARG A 184 27.22 2.74 12.40
C ARG A 184 27.95 4.08 12.24
N ASP A 185 29.13 4.07 11.65
CA ASP A 185 29.89 5.27 11.33
C ASP A 185 29.44 5.97 10.03
N GLY A 186 28.55 5.30 9.27
CA GLY A 186 28.06 5.81 7.97
C GLY A 186 29.08 5.68 6.83
N THR A 187 30.21 5.03 7.04
CA THR A 187 31.25 4.86 6.00
C THR A 187 30.83 3.89 4.91
N TRP A 188 30.22 2.77 5.28
CA TRP A 188 29.82 1.69 4.38
C TRP A 188 28.32 1.55 4.30
N MET A 189 27.84 1.20 3.12
CA MET A 189 26.46 0.81 2.84
C MET A 189 26.45 -0.57 2.17
N ALA A 190 25.66 -1.50 2.71
CA ALA A 190 25.40 -2.80 2.10
C ALA A 190 24.02 -2.84 1.44
N TYR A 191 23.94 -3.48 0.29
CA TYR A 191 22.69 -3.60 -0.47
C TYR A 191 22.67 -4.90 -1.28
N THR A 192 21.48 -5.32 -1.72
CA THR A 192 21.30 -6.46 -2.62
C THR A 192 21.13 -5.95 -4.04
N SER A 193 21.79 -6.57 -5.02
CA SER A 193 21.72 -6.20 -6.43
C SER A 193 21.73 -7.40 -7.35
N THR A 194 20.96 -7.32 -8.44
CA THR A 194 20.99 -8.32 -9.52
C THR A 194 22.02 -8.02 -10.61
N LYS A 195 22.91 -7.05 -10.42
CA LYS A 195 23.78 -6.51 -11.49
C LYS A 195 24.74 -7.53 -12.12
N ARG A 196 25.10 -8.62 -11.41
CA ARG A 196 25.95 -9.67 -11.98
C ARG A 196 25.25 -10.51 -13.04
N THR A 197 24.02 -10.94 -12.77
CA THR A 197 23.29 -11.91 -13.61
C THR A 197 21.98 -11.37 -14.21
N GLY A 198 21.48 -10.24 -13.74
CA GLY A 198 20.13 -9.73 -14.01
C GLY A 198 19.03 -10.50 -13.27
N LYS A 199 19.35 -11.55 -12.50
CA LYS A 199 18.39 -12.45 -11.84
C LYS A 199 18.67 -12.65 -10.36
N ASN A 200 19.88 -13.08 -10.02
CA ASN A 200 20.26 -13.44 -8.66
C ASN A 200 20.58 -12.20 -7.83
N GLY A 201 20.05 -12.14 -6.62
CA GLY A 201 20.35 -11.08 -5.67
C GLY A 201 21.68 -11.35 -4.95
N ASP A 202 22.74 -10.65 -5.36
CA ASP A 202 24.04 -10.69 -4.69
C ASP A 202 24.13 -9.60 -3.62
N ILE A 203 24.94 -9.82 -2.58
CA ILE A 203 25.21 -8.78 -1.58
C ILE A 203 26.43 -7.97 -2.00
N TRP A 204 26.26 -6.67 -2.04
CA TRP A 204 27.27 -5.67 -2.40
C TRP A 204 27.49 -4.69 -1.27
N VAL A 205 28.69 -4.11 -1.20
CA VAL A 205 29.03 -3.03 -0.28
C VAL A 205 29.70 -1.90 -1.03
N MET A 206 29.44 -0.66 -0.62
CA MET A 206 30.09 0.53 -1.15
C MET A 206 30.26 1.62 -0.08
N ASN A 207 31.19 2.53 -0.30
CA ASN A 207 31.19 3.83 0.35
C ASN A 207 30.38 4.81 -0.52
N PRO A 208 29.24 5.33 -0.05
CA PRO A 208 28.42 6.22 -0.85
C PRO A 208 29.09 7.55 -1.26
N SER A 209 30.19 7.92 -0.64
CA SER A 209 30.99 9.09 -1.03
C SER A 209 31.88 8.83 -2.26
N ASP A 210 32.23 7.57 -2.54
CA ASP A 210 33.01 7.17 -3.71
C ASP A 210 32.54 5.80 -4.23
N PRO A 211 31.30 5.71 -4.71
CA PRO A 211 30.73 4.42 -5.14
C PRO A 211 31.52 3.80 -6.29
N ALA A 212 32.02 4.58 -7.23
CA ALA A 212 32.70 4.08 -8.41
C ALA A 212 33.99 3.27 -8.09
N LYS A 213 34.68 3.62 -6.99
CA LYS A 213 35.92 2.94 -6.60
C LYS A 213 35.72 1.86 -5.54
N THR A 214 34.63 1.95 -4.79
CA THR A 214 34.46 1.12 -3.57
C THR A 214 33.39 0.06 -3.69
N ASP A 215 32.56 0.12 -4.73
CA ASP A 215 31.48 -0.82 -4.95
C ASP A 215 32.01 -2.22 -5.29
N ARG A 216 31.79 -3.18 -4.40
CA ARG A 216 32.25 -4.56 -4.56
C ARG A 216 31.24 -5.59 -4.06
N MET A 217 31.22 -6.72 -4.71
CA MET A 217 30.46 -7.89 -4.28
C MET A 217 31.09 -8.51 -3.03
N VAL A 218 30.24 -8.91 -2.08
CA VAL A 218 30.63 -9.64 -0.86
C VAL A 218 30.13 -11.08 -0.90
N VAL A 219 28.88 -11.28 -1.33
CA VAL A 219 28.27 -12.61 -1.45
C VAL A 219 27.68 -12.78 -2.83
N GLU A 220 28.05 -13.88 -3.48
CA GLU A 220 27.39 -14.33 -4.69
C GLU A 220 26.12 -15.11 -4.32
N GLY A 221 24.95 -14.64 -4.81
CA GLY A 221 23.68 -15.35 -4.67
C GLY A 221 23.50 -16.38 -5.78
N SER A 222 22.96 -17.55 -5.45
CA SER A 222 22.66 -18.63 -6.39
C SER A 222 21.14 -18.82 -6.63
N GLY A 223 20.36 -17.77 -6.37
CA GLY A 223 18.90 -17.75 -6.48
C GLY A 223 18.20 -17.51 -5.16
N GLU A 224 18.95 -17.46 -4.06
CA GLU A 224 18.41 -17.10 -2.75
C GLU A 224 17.95 -15.64 -2.73
N ASN A 225 16.89 -15.39 -2.00
CA ASN A 225 16.37 -14.06 -1.76
C ASN A 225 17.05 -13.45 -0.53
N LEU A 226 18.23 -12.85 -0.70
CA LEU A 226 19.09 -12.34 0.37
C LEU A 226 18.82 -10.87 0.66
N PHE A 227 18.66 -10.52 1.95
CA PHE A 227 18.47 -9.16 2.42
C PHE A 227 19.42 -8.81 3.54
N VAL A 228 20.21 -7.75 3.39
CA VAL A 228 21.02 -7.22 4.48
C VAL A 228 20.12 -6.42 5.42
N THR A 229 20.16 -6.75 6.71
CA THR A 229 19.33 -6.09 7.72
C THR A 229 20.13 -5.19 8.65
N ASP A 230 21.38 -5.54 8.96
CA ASP A 230 22.25 -4.73 9.82
C ASP A 230 23.74 -5.04 9.64
N TRP A 231 24.59 -4.17 10.19
CA TRP A 231 26.02 -4.32 10.34
C TRP A 231 26.39 -4.55 11.80
N SER A 232 27.40 -5.40 12.05
CA SER A 232 28.05 -5.46 13.35
C SER A 232 28.65 -4.09 13.72
N PRO A 233 28.80 -3.77 15.02
CA PRO A 233 29.33 -2.46 15.43
C PRO A 233 30.73 -2.13 14.91
N ASP A 234 31.57 -3.17 14.68
CA ASP A 234 32.92 -3.06 14.14
C ASP A 234 32.98 -3.03 12.59
N ALA A 235 31.82 -3.06 11.95
CA ALA A 235 31.66 -3.06 10.48
C ALA A 235 32.32 -4.24 9.75
N LYS A 236 32.56 -5.37 10.43
CA LYS A 236 33.18 -6.56 9.83
C LYS A 236 32.20 -7.64 9.43
N THR A 237 30.99 -7.62 9.99
CA THR A 237 29.99 -8.67 9.78
C THR A 237 28.66 -8.05 9.36
N LEU A 238 28.00 -8.65 8.36
CA LEU A 238 26.61 -8.33 8.00
C LEU A 238 25.66 -9.35 8.61
N LEU A 239 24.52 -8.88 9.08
CA LEU A 239 23.36 -9.73 9.37
C LEU A 239 22.47 -9.79 8.13
N VAL A 240 22.28 -10.99 7.62
CA VAL A 240 21.57 -11.26 6.38
C VAL A 240 20.39 -12.18 6.63
N VAL A 241 19.24 -11.88 6.06
CA VAL A 241 18.07 -12.78 6.01
C VAL A 241 17.98 -13.39 4.62
N GLU A 242 17.86 -14.71 4.57
CA GLU A 242 17.48 -15.47 3.41
C GLU A 242 15.97 -15.77 3.50
N GLY A 243 15.18 -15.16 2.60
CA GLY A 243 13.74 -15.40 2.51
C GLY A 243 13.44 -16.60 1.61
N ILE A 244 12.79 -17.62 2.14
CA ILE A 244 12.38 -18.84 1.41
C ILE A 244 10.89 -18.80 1.13
N SER A 245 10.09 -18.52 2.16
CA SER A 245 8.64 -18.29 2.09
C SER A 245 8.20 -17.37 3.24
N VAL A 246 6.93 -17.06 3.33
CA VAL A 246 6.39 -16.33 4.50
C VAL A 246 6.54 -17.13 5.79
N ASN A 247 6.52 -18.46 5.69
CA ASN A 247 6.64 -19.37 6.82
C ASN A 247 8.08 -19.83 7.10
N GLU A 248 9.04 -19.55 6.20
CA GLU A 248 10.41 -19.99 6.34
C GLU A 248 11.39 -18.91 5.91
N SER A 249 12.33 -18.59 6.79
CA SER A 249 13.49 -17.76 6.50
C SER A 249 14.67 -18.16 7.38
N ARG A 250 15.85 -17.75 7.00
CA ARG A 250 17.09 -18.08 7.70
C ARG A 250 17.90 -16.82 7.92
N GLN A 251 18.65 -16.78 9.02
CA GLN A 251 19.58 -15.70 9.27
C GLN A 251 21.03 -16.18 9.14
N TRP A 252 21.85 -15.33 8.55
CA TRP A 252 23.26 -15.57 8.29
C TRP A 252 24.10 -14.41 8.83
N LEU A 253 25.27 -14.74 9.40
CA LEU A 253 26.37 -13.80 9.61
C LEU A 253 27.32 -13.92 8.43
N VAL A 254 27.64 -12.80 7.80
CA VAL A 254 28.51 -12.73 6.63
C VAL A 254 29.73 -11.90 6.96
N ASP A 255 30.90 -12.48 6.90
CA ASP A 255 32.18 -11.76 7.01
C ASP A 255 32.40 -10.88 5.77
N VAL A 256 32.56 -9.59 5.98
CA VAL A 256 32.60 -8.60 4.88
C VAL A 256 33.87 -8.70 4.05
N ALA A 257 34.97 -9.17 4.66
CA ALA A 257 36.27 -9.29 3.98
C ALA A 257 36.34 -10.52 3.07
N SER A 258 35.87 -11.66 3.56
CA SER A 258 35.95 -12.94 2.85
C SER A 258 34.68 -13.35 2.12
N GLY A 259 33.53 -12.79 2.49
CA GLY A 259 32.22 -13.22 2.00
C GLY A 259 31.69 -14.52 2.63
N ALA A 260 32.43 -15.09 3.60
CA ALA A 260 32.04 -16.34 4.26
C ALA A 260 30.69 -16.18 5.00
N LYS A 261 29.75 -17.09 4.70
CA LYS A 261 28.40 -17.15 5.35
C LYS A 261 28.46 -18.18 6.50
N THR A 262 28.05 -17.75 7.69
CA THR A 262 27.85 -18.66 8.85
C THR A 262 26.38 -18.58 9.25
N ARG A 263 25.71 -19.74 9.36
CA ARG A 263 24.31 -19.76 9.77
C ARG A 263 24.16 -19.23 11.20
N PHE A 264 23.26 -18.26 11.35
CA PHE A 264 22.97 -17.64 12.64
C PHE A 264 21.73 -18.23 13.30
N SER A 265 20.63 -18.34 12.56
CA SER A 265 19.42 -19.01 13.05
C SER A 265 19.65 -20.51 13.23
N PRO A 266 19.13 -21.16 14.29
CA PRO A 266 19.25 -22.58 14.48
C PRO A 266 18.58 -23.38 13.34
N GLU A 267 19.00 -24.62 13.15
CA GLU A 267 18.28 -25.56 12.30
C GLU A 267 17.00 -26.01 12.97
N SER A 268 15.95 -26.17 12.18
CA SER A 268 14.65 -26.65 12.64
C SER A 268 14.10 -27.67 11.63
N LYS A 269 13.38 -28.66 12.13
CA LYS A 269 12.59 -29.59 11.30
C LYS A 269 11.28 -28.95 10.83
N GLU A 270 10.81 -27.93 11.54
CA GLU A 270 9.63 -27.18 11.18
C GLU A 270 10.01 -25.94 10.35
N LEU A 271 9.05 -25.43 9.57
CA LEU A 271 9.18 -24.14 8.93
C LEU A 271 9.17 -23.05 9.99
N VAL A 272 10.21 -22.22 10.03
CA VAL A 272 10.38 -21.12 10.99
C VAL A 272 10.67 -19.82 10.26
N SER A 273 9.92 -18.79 10.60
CA SER A 273 10.13 -17.43 10.11
C SER A 273 11.06 -16.67 11.05
N TRP A 274 12.13 -16.10 10.48
CA TRP A 274 13.04 -15.17 11.15
C TRP A 274 12.96 -13.81 10.47
N GLY A 275 12.64 -12.77 11.23
CA GLY A 275 12.59 -11.40 10.71
C GLY A 275 13.98 -10.80 10.51
N GLY A 276 13.98 -9.53 10.09
CA GLY A 276 15.20 -8.70 10.12
C GLY A 276 15.68 -8.50 11.56
N GLY A 277 16.99 -8.30 11.73
CA GLY A 277 17.58 -8.14 13.06
C GLY A 277 18.39 -6.87 13.20
N ARG A 278 18.77 -6.58 14.45
CA ARG A 278 19.66 -5.50 14.87
C ARG A 278 20.67 -5.98 15.86
N PHE A 279 21.96 -5.71 15.62
CA PHE A 279 23.00 -5.94 16.62
C PHE A 279 22.83 -5.01 17.82
N SER A 280 23.09 -5.52 19.03
CA SER A 280 23.35 -4.68 20.20
C SER A 280 24.57 -3.76 19.96
N PRO A 281 24.70 -2.62 20.68
CA PRO A 281 25.86 -1.74 20.51
C PRO A 281 27.22 -2.39 20.80
N ASP A 282 27.25 -3.38 21.68
CA ASP A 282 28.46 -4.16 22.00
C ASP A 282 28.69 -5.37 21.08
N GLY A 283 27.79 -5.62 20.12
CA GLY A 283 27.86 -6.71 19.15
C GLY A 283 27.60 -8.10 19.71
N LYS A 284 27.23 -8.24 21.00
CA LYS A 284 27.08 -9.55 21.64
C LYS A 284 25.71 -10.19 21.44
N ALA A 285 24.69 -9.40 21.09
CA ALA A 285 23.34 -9.89 20.84
C ALA A 285 22.79 -9.37 19.51
N VAL A 286 21.87 -10.13 18.94
CA VAL A 286 20.99 -9.70 17.83
C VAL A 286 19.55 -9.72 18.35
N TYR A 287 18.87 -8.60 18.23
CA TYR A 287 17.42 -8.48 18.43
C TYR A 287 16.72 -8.81 17.12
N THR A 288 15.71 -9.68 17.14
CA THR A 288 14.96 -10.09 15.95
C THR A 288 13.59 -10.63 16.32
N THR A 289 12.75 -10.91 15.32
CA THR A 289 11.47 -11.59 15.51
C THR A 289 11.53 -13.02 14.97
N THR A 290 10.84 -13.96 15.63
CA THR A 290 10.73 -15.34 15.17
C THR A 290 9.49 -16.03 15.76
N ASP A 291 8.98 -17.03 15.02
CA ASP A 291 7.95 -17.96 15.48
C ASP A 291 8.53 -19.34 15.86
N LEU A 292 9.85 -19.42 16.11
CA LEU A 292 10.49 -20.64 16.64
C LEU A 292 9.83 -21.02 17.97
N ASP A 293 9.38 -22.28 18.08
CA ASP A 293 8.67 -22.82 19.25
C ASP A 293 7.42 -21.98 19.66
N SER A 294 6.76 -21.35 18.67
CA SER A 294 5.57 -20.52 18.90
C SER A 294 4.65 -20.53 17.68
N GLU A 295 3.36 -20.32 17.92
CA GLU A 295 2.38 -20.05 16.86
C GLU A 295 2.55 -18.65 16.28
N PHE A 296 2.92 -17.68 17.13
CA PHE A 296 3.05 -16.26 16.79
C PHE A 296 4.49 -15.80 16.81
N LYS A 297 4.80 -14.79 15.99
CA LYS A 297 6.12 -14.14 15.98
C LYS A 297 6.35 -13.37 17.28
N ARG A 298 7.44 -13.68 17.96
CA ARG A 298 7.87 -13.04 19.21
C ARG A 298 9.13 -12.23 18.98
N LEU A 299 9.32 -11.15 19.71
CA LEU A 299 10.57 -10.42 19.79
C LEU A 299 11.54 -11.18 20.70
N VAL A 300 12.75 -11.41 20.21
CA VAL A 300 13.79 -12.17 20.91
C VAL A 300 15.14 -11.47 20.84
N ALA A 301 15.99 -11.71 21.84
CA ALA A 301 17.41 -11.42 21.82
C ALA A 301 18.18 -12.72 21.68
N VAL A 302 19.10 -12.81 20.70
CA VAL A 302 19.91 -14.01 20.46
C VAL A 302 21.37 -13.65 20.71
N ASP A 303 22.03 -14.33 21.65
CA ASP A 303 23.46 -14.18 21.90
C ASP A 303 24.29 -14.64 20.69
N VAL A 304 25.18 -13.78 20.23
CA VAL A 304 25.92 -14.01 18.98
C VAL A 304 26.89 -15.21 19.09
N ALA A 305 27.52 -15.41 20.25
CA ALA A 305 28.50 -16.47 20.44
C ALA A 305 27.83 -17.82 20.73
N THR A 306 26.89 -17.85 21.66
CA THR A 306 26.28 -19.09 22.17
C THR A 306 25.01 -19.51 21.42
N LYS A 307 24.42 -18.61 20.65
CA LYS A 307 23.12 -18.77 19.99
C LYS A 307 21.94 -18.95 20.95
N LYS A 308 22.15 -18.71 22.23
CA LYS A 308 21.07 -18.76 23.22
C LYS A 308 20.06 -17.66 22.94
N MET A 309 18.79 -18.05 22.88
CA MET A 309 17.68 -17.16 22.66
C MET A 309 17.00 -16.78 23.98
N ASP A 310 16.73 -15.48 24.14
CA ASP A 310 15.95 -14.90 25.24
C ASP A 310 14.69 -14.27 24.66
N VAL A 311 13.51 -14.75 25.08
CA VAL A 311 12.21 -14.26 24.58
C VAL A 311 11.81 -13.01 25.34
N LEU A 312 11.70 -11.89 24.62
CA LEU A 312 11.40 -10.58 25.21
C LEU A 312 9.90 -10.33 25.36
N THR A 313 9.09 -10.97 24.54
CA THR A 313 7.63 -10.83 24.51
C THR A 313 6.96 -12.20 24.69
N PRO A 314 7.08 -12.81 25.91
CA PRO A 314 6.45 -14.11 26.17
C PRO A 314 4.94 -13.95 26.28
N GLY A 315 4.18 -15.00 25.94
CA GLY A 315 2.74 -15.09 26.15
C GLY A 315 1.86 -14.25 25.23
N LEU A 316 2.42 -13.63 24.18
CA LEU A 316 1.61 -12.94 23.18
C LEU A 316 0.81 -13.96 22.35
N ALA A 317 -0.48 -13.65 22.14
CA ALA A 317 -1.39 -14.41 21.29
C ALA A 317 -1.54 -13.78 19.89
N TRP A 318 -0.61 -12.91 19.51
CA TRP A 318 -0.55 -12.17 18.24
C TRP A 318 0.89 -11.94 17.80
N ASP A 319 1.06 -11.67 16.48
CA ASP A 319 2.38 -11.43 15.91
C ASP A 319 2.97 -10.08 16.33
N VAL A 320 4.23 -10.06 16.73
CA VAL A 320 5.05 -8.84 16.69
C VAL A 320 5.32 -8.50 15.23
N GLN A 321 4.83 -7.35 14.77
CA GLN A 321 4.93 -6.91 13.37
C GLN A 321 6.26 -6.24 13.06
N GLY A 322 6.74 -5.39 13.95
CA GLY A 322 7.98 -4.67 13.78
C GLY A 322 8.57 -4.22 15.10
N PHE A 323 9.85 -3.88 15.09
CA PHE A 323 10.53 -3.35 16.26
C PHE A 323 11.60 -2.33 15.87
N ALA A 324 12.01 -1.52 16.83
CA ALA A 324 13.13 -0.58 16.73
C ALA A 324 13.96 -0.60 18.01
N LEU A 325 15.26 -0.84 17.87
CA LEU A 325 16.26 -0.68 18.91
C LEU A 325 16.85 0.72 18.81
N SER A 326 16.98 1.44 19.94
CA SER A 326 17.66 2.74 19.98
C SER A 326 19.14 2.59 19.62
N GLU A 327 19.76 3.64 19.10
CA GLU A 327 21.17 3.59 18.66
C GLU A 327 22.13 3.27 19.81
N ASP A 328 21.82 3.77 21.00
CA ASP A 328 22.56 3.48 22.25
C ASP A 328 22.21 2.10 22.85
N GLY A 329 21.23 1.38 22.29
CA GLY A 329 20.79 0.06 22.75
C GLY A 329 20.04 0.05 24.06
N THR A 330 19.66 1.21 24.61
CA THR A 330 19.00 1.30 25.93
C THR A 330 17.51 1.05 25.88
N LYS A 331 16.87 1.31 24.73
CA LYS A 331 15.42 1.19 24.54
C LYS A 331 15.05 0.34 23.35
N LEU A 332 13.99 -0.41 23.48
CA LEU A 332 13.41 -1.27 22.45
C LEU A 332 11.91 -0.98 22.36
N ALA A 333 11.41 -0.70 21.15
CA ALA A 333 9.99 -0.52 20.87
C ALA A 333 9.53 -1.59 19.88
N TRP A 334 8.25 -1.98 19.96
CA TRP A 334 7.65 -2.93 19.02
C TRP A 334 6.15 -2.67 18.85
N THR A 335 5.59 -3.21 17.76
CA THR A 335 4.14 -3.25 17.55
C THR A 335 3.63 -4.68 17.57
N VAL A 336 2.39 -4.85 18.04
CA VAL A 336 1.68 -6.13 18.06
C VAL A 336 0.39 -5.96 17.25
N ASN A 337 0.15 -6.89 16.33
CA ASN A 337 -1.04 -6.87 15.48
C ASN A 337 -2.18 -7.63 16.14
N GLU A 338 -3.10 -6.92 16.77
CA GLU A 338 -4.24 -7.47 17.47
C GLU A 338 -5.49 -7.45 16.56
N ALA A 339 -5.74 -8.56 15.86
CA ALA A 339 -6.90 -8.73 14.96
C ALA A 339 -7.04 -7.63 13.87
N GLY A 340 -5.92 -7.11 13.35
CA GLY A 340 -5.92 -6.12 12.28
C GLY A 340 -5.82 -4.65 12.75
N ALA A 341 -5.54 -4.42 14.03
CA ALA A 341 -5.08 -3.14 14.55
C ALA A 341 -3.79 -3.32 15.32
N GLU A 342 -2.98 -2.27 15.45
CA GLU A 342 -1.69 -2.38 16.10
C GLU A 342 -1.63 -1.63 17.41
N THR A 343 -1.01 -2.28 18.41
CA THR A 343 -0.66 -1.69 19.71
C THR A 343 0.83 -1.40 19.75
N LEU A 344 1.20 -0.29 20.40
CA LEU A 344 2.58 0.20 20.51
C LEU A 344 3.11 -0.08 21.91
N HIS A 345 4.31 -0.68 21.97
CA HIS A 345 4.98 -1.05 23.21
C HIS A 345 6.43 -0.55 23.20
N ALA A 346 6.99 -0.33 24.40
CA ALA A 346 8.41 -0.04 24.55
C ALA A 346 8.93 -0.57 25.90
N MET A 347 10.22 -0.89 25.98
CA MET A 347 10.89 -1.30 27.21
C MET A 347 12.29 -0.71 27.34
N ASP A 348 12.77 -0.59 28.57
CA ASP A 348 14.17 -0.44 28.90
C ASP A 348 14.87 -1.79 28.76
N VAL A 349 15.87 -1.85 27.89
CA VAL A 349 16.55 -3.10 27.51
C VAL A 349 17.27 -3.76 28.69
N ARG A 350 17.90 -2.96 29.56
CA ARG A 350 18.68 -3.46 30.69
C ARG A 350 17.80 -4.01 31.82
N THR A 351 16.74 -3.29 32.17
CA THR A 351 15.86 -3.65 33.29
C THR A 351 14.71 -4.56 32.87
N ARG A 352 14.43 -4.70 31.59
CA ARG A 352 13.27 -5.42 31.02
C ARG A 352 11.92 -4.83 31.47
N LYS A 353 11.92 -3.62 32.00
CA LYS A 353 10.69 -2.95 32.41
C LYS A 353 10.05 -2.25 31.22
N GLU A 354 8.75 -2.39 31.11
CA GLU A 354 7.96 -1.65 30.14
C GLU A 354 8.02 -0.16 30.40
N ILE A 355 8.15 0.64 29.35
CA ILE A 355 8.05 2.10 29.38
C ILE A 355 6.59 2.44 29.10
N PRO A 356 5.87 3.09 30.02
CA PRO A 356 4.50 3.48 29.80
C PRO A 356 4.36 4.40 28.59
N LEU A 357 3.52 4.03 27.63
CA LEU A 357 3.21 4.82 26.46
C LEU A 357 1.75 5.31 26.50
N PRO A 358 1.46 6.47 25.93
CA PRO A 358 0.08 6.94 25.78
C PRO A 358 -0.70 6.03 24.83
N LYS A 359 -2.01 5.94 25.02
CA LYS A 359 -2.88 5.25 24.08
C LYS A 359 -2.88 5.99 22.73
N VAL A 360 -2.58 5.27 21.67
CA VAL A 360 -2.70 5.76 20.28
C VAL A 360 -4.09 5.48 19.72
N PRO A 361 -4.58 6.26 18.74
CA PRO A 361 -5.82 5.95 18.04
C PRO A 361 -5.84 4.53 17.46
N TYR A 362 -7.01 3.89 17.45
CA TYR A 362 -7.21 2.58 16.84
C TYR A 362 -6.89 2.61 15.33
N GLY A 363 -5.95 1.78 14.91
CA GLY A 363 -5.46 1.78 13.53
C GLY A 363 -4.19 0.98 13.35
N THR A 364 -3.38 1.35 12.37
CA THR A 364 -2.10 0.69 12.06
C THR A 364 -0.92 1.62 12.31
N ILE A 365 0.17 1.04 12.81
CA ILE A 365 1.41 1.73 13.17
C ILE A 365 2.56 1.13 12.35
N GLY A 366 3.33 1.96 11.65
CA GLY A 366 4.47 1.51 10.87
C GLY A 366 5.68 2.42 10.97
N GLY A 367 6.83 1.92 10.54
CA GLY A 367 8.03 2.74 10.41
C GLY A 367 8.60 3.22 11.75
N LEU A 368 8.67 2.35 12.77
CA LEU A 368 9.23 2.71 14.08
C LEU A 368 10.68 3.19 13.97
N GLY A 369 11.01 4.29 14.65
CA GLY A 369 12.38 4.82 14.72
C GLY A 369 12.60 5.70 15.93
N TRP A 370 13.71 5.46 16.64
CA TRP A 370 14.15 6.30 17.75
C TRP A 370 14.89 7.55 17.27
N SER A 371 14.67 8.66 17.95
CA SER A 371 15.53 9.83 17.81
C SER A 371 16.95 9.53 18.29
N PRO A 372 18.00 10.24 17.82
CA PRO A 372 19.39 9.96 18.18
C PRO A 372 19.64 9.88 19.70
N GLU A 373 18.96 10.70 20.48
CA GLU A 373 19.04 10.76 21.95
C GLU A 373 18.15 9.70 22.64
N ALA A 374 17.56 8.76 21.88
CA ALA A 374 16.69 7.71 22.39
C ALA A 374 15.49 8.22 23.24
N ARG A 375 15.08 9.47 23.07
CA ARG A 375 13.98 10.09 23.83
C ARG A 375 12.65 9.97 23.08
N ASN A 376 12.63 10.30 21.80
CA ASN A 376 11.43 10.31 21.00
C ASN A 376 11.35 9.06 20.13
N LEU A 377 10.20 8.37 20.18
CA LEU A 377 9.87 7.27 19.27
C LEU A 377 8.98 7.81 18.16
N GLY A 378 9.51 7.88 16.94
CA GLY A 378 8.77 8.28 15.74
C GLY A 378 8.13 7.08 15.05
N PHE A 379 6.95 7.30 14.45
CA PHE A 379 6.21 6.29 13.70
C PHE A 379 5.19 6.90 12.75
N THR A 380 4.67 6.11 11.85
CA THR A 380 3.49 6.42 11.05
C THR A 380 2.26 5.84 11.72
N LEU A 381 1.20 6.61 11.85
CA LEU A 381 -0.11 6.15 12.32
C LEU A 381 -1.19 6.48 11.30
N THR A 382 -2.02 5.50 10.96
CA THR A 382 -3.26 5.69 10.20
C THR A 382 -4.43 5.07 10.94
N SER A 383 -5.60 5.69 10.85
CA SER A 383 -6.84 5.18 11.43
C SER A 383 -7.99 5.38 10.45
N ALA A 384 -9.16 4.81 10.73
CA ALA A 384 -10.33 5.01 9.87
C ALA A 384 -10.68 6.50 9.67
N LYS A 385 -10.40 7.33 10.67
CA LYS A 385 -10.72 8.77 10.68
C LYS A 385 -9.57 9.68 10.28
N SER A 386 -8.37 9.14 10.07
CA SER A 386 -7.19 9.95 9.73
C SER A 386 -6.33 9.25 8.71
N PRO A 387 -5.98 9.90 7.59
CA PRO A 387 -4.93 9.43 6.72
C PRO A 387 -3.64 9.16 7.50
N ALA A 388 -2.70 8.45 6.90
CA ALA A 388 -1.39 8.25 7.52
C ALA A 388 -0.69 9.57 7.81
N ASP A 389 -0.17 9.70 9.03
CA ASP A 389 0.63 10.81 9.50
C ASP A 389 1.84 10.36 10.29
N ALA A 390 2.89 11.19 10.29
CA ALA A 390 4.04 11.02 11.15
C ALA A 390 3.73 11.51 12.58
N TRP A 391 4.01 10.66 13.54
CA TRP A 391 3.79 10.92 14.98
C TRP A 391 5.06 10.65 15.76
N ALA A 392 5.14 11.17 16.97
CA ALA A 392 6.17 10.82 17.95
C ALA A 392 5.62 10.75 19.36
N VAL A 393 6.19 9.84 20.14
CA VAL A 393 6.01 9.78 21.60
C VAL A 393 7.32 10.19 22.28
N ASP A 394 7.27 11.19 23.15
CA ASP A 394 8.33 11.47 24.11
C ASP A 394 8.21 10.46 25.27
N THR A 395 9.13 9.51 25.33
CA THR A 395 9.08 8.41 26.32
C THR A 395 9.45 8.81 27.73
N GLN A 396 9.88 10.05 27.98
CA GLN A 396 10.12 10.58 29.33
C GLN A 396 8.89 11.26 29.90
N THR A 397 8.12 11.96 29.07
CA THR A 397 6.94 12.73 29.49
C THR A 397 5.63 12.05 29.15
N GLY A 398 5.63 11.04 28.27
CA GLY A 398 4.42 10.39 27.75
C GLY A 398 3.64 11.25 26.76
N VAL A 399 4.19 12.35 26.27
CA VAL A 399 3.50 13.24 25.33
C VAL A 399 3.50 12.63 23.94
N LEU A 400 2.29 12.43 23.36
CA LEU A 400 2.07 12.04 21.98
C LEU A 400 1.91 13.31 21.12
N SER A 401 2.75 13.45 20.10
CA SER A 401 2.77 14.62 19.21
C SER A 401 2.54 14.21 17.76
N ARG A 402 1.59 14.86 17.06
CA ARG A 402 1.38 14.73 15.62
C ARG A 402 2.34 15.67 14.89
N TRP A 403 3.19 15.13 14.05
CA TRP A 403 4.22 15.90 13.30
C TRP A 403 3.72 16.37 11.95
N THR A 404 2.84 15.61 11.32
CA THR A 404 2.19 16.02 10.07
C THR A 404 0.69 15.97 10.24
N GLU A 405 -0.01 16.84 9.55
CA GLU A 405 -1.47 16.86 9.50
C GLU A 405 -1.90 16.70 8.03
N SER A 406 -2.27 15.46 7.70
CA SER A 406 -2.63 15.11 6.32
C SER A 406 -4.09 15.48 6.04
N GLU A 407 -4.28 16.07 4.87
CA GLU A 407 -5.58 16.58 4.41
C GLU A 407 -6.53 15.43 4.07
N THR A 408 -7.81 15.62 4.35
CA THR A 408 -8.92 14.70 4.04
C THR A 408 -9.72 15.10 2.80
N GLY A 409 -9.17 16.00 1.96
CA GLY A 409 -9.91 16.59 0.84
C GLY A 409 -10.96 17.62 1.26
N GLY A 410 -10.86 18.15 2.49
CA GLY A 410 -11.85 19.04 3.08
C GLY A 410 -13.08 18.35 3.66
N LEU A 411 -13.09 17.02 3.68
CA LEU A 411 -14.17 16.23 4.29
C LEU A 411 -14.01 16.18 5.82
N ASP A 412 -15.14 16.16 6.55
CA ASP A 412 -15.13 15.97 7.99
C ASP A 412 -14.69 14.53 8.33
N ALA A 413 -13.51 14.39 8.93
CA ALA A 413 -12.96 13.11 9.34
C ALA A 413 -13.83 12.37 10.36
N ASN A 414 -14.64 13.07 11.17
CA ASN A 414 -15.54 12.44 12.13
C ASN A 414 -16.71 11.69 11.46
N ALA A 415 -17.05 12.05 10.23
CA ALA A 415 -18.07 11.37 9.44
C ALA A 415 -17.60 10.05 8.82
N PHE A 416 -16.30 9.73 8.85
CA PHE A 416 -15.79 8.46 8.33
C PHE A 416 -16.14 7.30 9.26
N ALA A 417 -16.54 6.17 8.65
CA ALA A 417 -16.93 4.97 9.39
C ALA A 417 -15.70 4.26 9.97
N GLU A 418 -15.80 3.82 11.22
CA GLU A 418 -14.86 2.87 11.81
C GLU A 418 -15.27 1.42 11.45
N PRO A 419 -14.32 0.50 11.28
CA PRO A 419 -14.65 -0.87 10.96
C PRO A 419 -15.22 -1.63 12.16
N GLU A 420 -16.14 -2.53 11.87
CA GLU A 420 -16.58 -3.58 12.79
C GLU A 420 -15.79 -4.86 12.47
N ILE A 421 -15.22 -5.53 13.47
CA ILE A 421 -14.68 -6.89 13.30
C ILE A 421 -15.87 -7.84 13.24
N VAL A 422 -16.04 -8.51 12.10
CA VAL A 422 -17.05 -9.53 11.90
C VAL A 422 -16.44 -10.92 11.74
N SER A 423 -17.19 -11.96 12.04
CA SER A 423 -16.72 -13.34 11.88
C SER A 423 -17.84 -14.28 11.39
N TRP A 424 -17.43 -15.31 10.69
CA TRP A 424 -18.33 -16.38 10.22
C TRP A 424 -17.64 -17.73 10.25
N LYS A 425 -18.45 -18.81 10.22
CA LYS A 425 -17.95 -20.17 10.10
C LYS A 425 -17.81 -20.52 8.63
N SER A 426 -16.63 -21.03 8.24
CA SER A 426 -16.37 -21.56 6.92
C SER A 426 -16.89 -23.00 6.77
N PHE A 427 -16.78 -23.56 5.58
CA PHE A 427 -17.25 -24.87 5.17
C PHE A 427 -16.78 -26.03 6.08
N ASP A 428 -15.64 -25.87 6.72
CA ASP A 428 -15.00 -26.84 7.62
C ASP A 428 -15.08 -26.44 9.11
N GLY A 429 -15.92 -25.46 9.44
CA GLY A 429 -16.13 -24.98 10.80
C GLY A 429 -15.08 -24.01 11.34
N LYS A 430 -14.01 -23.72 10.57
CA LYS A 430 -13.03 -22.68 10.95
C LYS A 430 -13.68 -21.32 11.01
N THR A 431 -13.22 -20.50 11.95
CA THR A 431 -13.66 -19.12 12.04
C THR A 431 -12.81 -18.25 11.11
N ILE A 432 -13.47 -17.56 10.20
CA ILE A 432 -12.89 -16.54 9.34
C ILE A 432 -13.35 -15.19 9.85
N THR A 433 -12.50 -14.18 9.78
CA THR A 433 -12.80 -12.83 10.24
C THR A 433 -12.70 -11.82 9.10
N GLY A 434 -13.23 -10.64 9.31
CA GLY A 434 -13.12 -9.54 8.36
C GLY A 434 -13.47 -8.21 9.01
N LEU A 435 -13.19 -7.13 8.28
CA LEU A 435 -13.55 -5.78 8.66
C LEU A 435 -14.74 -5.31 7.82
N LEU A 436 -15.83 -4.94 8.47
CA LEU A 436 -17.02 -4.41 7.83
C LEU A 436 -17.14 -2.92 8.11
N TYR A 437 -17.18 -2.11 7.07
CA TYR A 437 -17.50 -0.69 7.12
C TYR A 437 -18.93 -0.47 6.66
N ARG A 438 -19.75 0.15 7.50
CA ARG A 438 -21.15 0.43 7.19
C ARG A 438 -21.35 1.86 6.71
N PRO A 439 -22.23 2.10 5.75
CA PRO A 439 -22.61 3.45 5.37
C PRO A 439 -23.38 4.15 6.52
N PRO A 440 -23.45 5.49 6.49
CA PRO A 440 -24.21 6.27 7.46
C PRO A 440 -25.67 5.80 7.57
N ALA A 441 -26.26 5.96 8.77
CA ALA A 441 -27.65 5.56 9.07
C ALA A 441 -28.70 6.31 8.26
N SER A 442 -28.34 7.40 7.56
CA SER A 442 -29.21 8.10 6.61
C SER A 442 -29.62 7.24 5.42
N PHE A 443 -28.87 6.18 5.11
CA PHE A 443 -29.23 5.21 4.07
C PHE A 443 -30.09 4.10 4.68
N ALA A 444 -31.38 4.11 4.38
CA ALA A 444 -32.33 3.12 4.88
C ALA A 444 -32.30 1.79 4.12
N GLY A 445 -32.75 0.73 4.79
CA GLY A 445 -32.91 -0.63 4.22
C GLY A 445 -31.61 -1.41 4.02
N PRO A 446 -31.72 -2.64 3.47
CA PRO A 446 -30.54 -3.48 3.19
C PRO A 446 -29.59 -2.81 2.18
N ARG A 447 -28.30 -2.79 2.48
CA ARG A 447 -27.27 -2.06 1.71
C ARG A 447 -26.53 -2.98 0.74
N PRO A 448 -26.24 -2.53 -0.49
CA PRO A 448 -25.31 -3.20 -1.38
C PRO A 448 -23.96 -3.40 -0.70
N VAL A 449 -23.21 -4.44 -1.11
CA VAL A 449 -21.95 -4.80 -0.47
C VAL A 449 -20.84 -4.93 -1.52
N ILE A 450 -19.70 -4.30 -1.26
CA ILE A 450 -18.44 -4.57 -1.95
C ILE A 450 -17.61 -5.48 -1.05
N VAL A 451 -17.33 -6.71 -1.49
CA VAL A 451 -16.37 -7.62 -0.87
C VAL A 451 -15.02 -7.36 -1.49
N ASN A 452 -14.06 -6.84 -0.72
CA ASN A 452 -12.72 -6.48 -1.19
C ASN A 452 -11.68 -7.41 -0.56
N ILE A 453 -11.09 -8.30 -1.37
CA ILE A 453 -10.16 -9.35 -0.93
C ILE A 453 -8.73 -8.87 -1.13
N HIS A 454 -7.92 -8.91 -0.07
CA HIS A 454 -6.52 -8.50 -0.13
C HIS A 454 -5.65 -9.45 -0.96
N GLY A 455 -4.51 -8.93 -1.40
CA GLY A 455 -3.48 -9.70 -2.10
C GLY A 455 -2.55 -10.47 -1.15
N GLY A 456 -1.65 -11.23 -1.72
CA GLY A 456 -0.65 -12.02 -0.99
C GLY A 456 -0.58 -13.43 -1.54
N PRO A 457 -1.26 -14.46 -0.95
CA PRO A 457 -2.29 -14.46 0.11
C PRO A 457 -1.80 -14.01 1.48
N GLU A 458 -0.49 -14.05 1.69
CA GLU A 458 0.18 -13.74 2.94
C GLU A 458 0.15 -12.23 3.23
N GLY A 459 -1.04 -11.68 3.32
CA GLY A 459 -1.37 -10.33 3.70
C GLY A 459 -2.48 -10.32 4.74
N GLN A 460 -2.92 -9.14 5.12
CA GLN A 460 -4.06 -8.94 6.00
C GLN A 460 -4.68 -7.59 5.69
N THR A 461 -6.00 -7.52 5.65
CA THR A 461 -6.65 -6.21 5.74
C THR A 461 -6.67 -5.76 7.19
N GLN A 462 -6.11 -4.59 7.43
CA GLN A 462 -6.02 -3.96 8.74
C GLN A 462 -6.89 -2.70 8.79
N ALA A 463 -7.24 -2.28 10.01
CA ALA A 463 -8.00 -1.06 10.24
C ALA A 463 -7.20 0.17 9.80
N GLY A 464 -7.76 0.99 8.92
CA GLY A 464 -7.07 2.15 8.38
C GLY A 464 -7.98 3.11 7.65
N PHE A 465 -7.40 4.15 7.08
CA PHE A 465 -8.13 5.16 6.31
C PHE A 465 -8.55 4.61 4.95
N LEU A 466 -9.85 4.65 4.66
CA LEU A 466 -10.39 4.13 3.40
C LEU A 466 -10.10 5.02 2.18
N GLY A 467 -9.62 6.25 2.39
CA GLY A 467 -9.34 7.18 1.30
C GLY A 467 -10.54 7.41 0.40
N ARG A 468 -10.35 7.19 -0.90
CA ARG A 468 -11.40 7.31 -1.93
C ARG A 468 -12.61 6.42 -1.65
N ASN A 469 -12.40 5.26 -1.03
CA ASN A 469 -13.48 4.30 -0.79
C ASN A 469 -14.56 4.81 0.20
N ASN A 470 -14.26 5.88 0.96
CA ASN A 470 -15.31 6.56 1.75
C ASN A 470 -16.46 7.08 0.89
N PHE A 471 -16.24 7.34 -0.40
CA PHE A 471 -17.31 7.72 -1.33
C PHE A 471 -18.39 6.64 -1.46
N PHE A 472 -18.01 5.36 -1.50
CA PHE A 472 -18.97 4.26 -1.57
C PHE A 472 -19.87 4.23 -0.34
N LEU A 473 -19.33 4.49 0.85
CA LEU A 473 -20.08 4.53 2.10
C LEU A 473 -20.99 5.78 2.16
N ASN A 474 -20.37 6.95 1.98
CA ASN A 474 -21.00 8.23 2.32
C ASN A 474 -21.92 8.76 1.21
N GLU A 475 -21.61 8.50 -0.07
CA GLU A 475 -22.34 9.02 -1.21
C GLU A 475 -23.26 7.99 -1.88
N LEU A 476 -22.86 6.72 -1.84
CA LEU A 476 -23.60 5.65 -2.51
C LEU A 476 -24.31 4.70 -1.53
N GLY A 477 -24.03 4.82 -0.25
CA GLY A 477 -24.61 3.96 0.77
C GLY A 477 -24.27 2.48 0.57
N VAL A 478 -23.09 2.17 0.06
CA VAL A 478 -22.59 0.81 -0.18
C VAL A 478 -21.71 0.40 1.00
N ALA A 479 -22.00 -0.72 1.62
CA ALA A 479 -21.14 -1.32 2.65
C ALA A 479 -19.88 -1.93 2.01
N ILE A 480 -18.75 -1.89 2.73
CA ILE A 480 -17.52 -2.53 2.27
C ILE A 480 -17.09 -3.57 3.29
N LEU A 481 -16.86 -4.79 2.84
CA LEU A 481 -16.40 -5.88 3.67
C LEU A 481 -15.04 -6.38 3.15
N TYR A 482 -14.06 -6.42 4.06
CA TYR A 482 -12.71 -6.89 3.81
C TYR A 482 -12.49 -8.21 4.56
N PRO A 483 -12.63 -9.37 3.91
CA PRO A 483 -12.37 -10.66 4.55
C PRO A 483 -10.87 -10.89 4.71
N ASN A 484 -10.46 -11.49 5.84
CA ASN A 484 -9.16 -12.11 6.05
C ASN A 484 -9.34 -13.63 5.94
N VAL A 485 -9.40 -14.12 4.71
CA VAL A 485 -9.56 -15.55 4.40
C VAL A 485 -8.37 -16.35 4.91
N ARG A 486 -8.49 -17.69 4.99
CA ARG A 486 -7.33 -18.54 5.32
C ARG A 486 -6.16 -18.24 4.39
N GLY A 487 -4.93 -18.36 4.89
CA GLY A 487 -3.72 -17.88 4.23
C GLY A 487 -3.31 -16.46 4.67
N SER A 488 -4.21 -15.67 5.28
CA SER A 488 -3.89 -14.33 5.79
C SER A 488 -2.90 -14.39 6.95
N THR A 489 -1.99 -13.39 7.01
CA THR A 489 -1.06 -13.18 8.13
C THR A 489 -1.76 -12.56 9.35
N GLY A 490 -1.09 -12.56 10.51
CA GLY A 490 -1.60 -11.96 11.74
C GLY A 490 -2.47 -12.89 12.59
N TYR A 491 -2.76 -14.09 12.13
CA TYR A 491 -3.56 -15.11 12.84
C TYR A 491 -2.74 -16.36 13.21
N GLY A 492 -1.41 -16.25 13.20
CA GLY A 492 -0.47 -17.33 13.50
C GLY A 492 -0.02 -18.14 12.28
N LYS A 493 1.12 -18.83 12.42
CA LYS A 493 1.76 -19.59 11.32
C LYS A 493 0.91 -20.74 10.79
N THR A 494 0.05 -21.32 11.64
CA THR A 494 -0.87 -22.40 11.21
C THR A 494 -1.94 -21.88 10.26
N PHE A 495 -2.50 -20.69 10.54
CA PHE A 495 -3.52 -20.08 9.69
C PHE A 495 -2.98 -19.68 8.31
N VAL A 496 -1.74 -19.19 8.26
CA VAL A 496 -1.06 -18.82 7.00
C VAL A 496 -0.90 -20.01 6.06
N LYS A 497 -0.71 -21.22 6.58
CA LYS A 497 -0.50 -22.44 5.77
C LYS A 497 -1.78 -23.06 5.21
N LEU A 498 -2.96 -22.62 5.63
CA LEU A 498 -4.23 -23.28 5.34
C LEU A 498 -4.67 -23.21 3.87
N ASP A 499 -3.99 -22.42 3.04
CA ASP A 499 -4.28 -22.33 1.60
C ASP A 499 -3.08 -22.64 0.71
N ASN A 500 -1.96 -23.18 1.26
CA ASN A 500 -0.75 -23.45 0.48
C ASN A 500 -0.91 -24.67 -0.46
N GLY A 501 -0.33 -24.55 -1.65
CA GLY A 501 -0.28 -25.62 -2.65
C GLY A 501 -1.67 -26.15 -3.01
N VAL A 502 -1.92 -27.44 -2.80
CA VAL A 502 -3.19 -28.11 -3.16
C VAL A 502 -4.41 -27.65 -2.35
N LEU A 503 -4.19 -26.89 -1.26
CA LEU A 503 -5.26 -26.31 -0.44
C LEU A 503 -5.76 -24.96 -0.98
N ARG A 504 -5.21 -24.46 -2.10
CA ARG A 504 -5.46 -23.12 -2.64
C ARG A 504 -6.93 -22.76 -2.80
N GLU A 505 -7.78 -23.72 -3.20
CA GLU A 505 -9.22 -23.46 -3.37
C GLU A 505 -10.00 -23.38 -2.04
N ASP A 506 -9.40 -23.75 -0.91
CA ASP A 506 -10.09 -23.65 0.39
C ASP A 506 -10.30 -22.17 0.79
N SER A 507 -9.42 -21.26 0.39
CA SER A 507 -9.64 -19.81 0.56
C SER A 507 -10.80 -19.29 -0.30
N VAL A 508 -11.03 -19.87 -1.48
CA VAL A 508 -12.20 -19.55 -2.33
C VAL A 508 -13.50 -20.04 -1.68
N LYS A 509 -13.47 -21.18 -0.99
CA LYS A 509 -14.64 -21.68 -0.23
C LYS A 509 -14.97 -20.79 0.98
N ASP A 510 -13.98 -20.12 1.57
CA ASP A 510 -14.23 -19.10 2.61
C ASP A 510 -15.09 -17.95 2.07
N VAL A 511 -14.93 -17.58 0.79
CA VAL A 511 -15.78 -16.57 0.12
C VAL A 511 -17.21 -17.11 -0.05
N GLY A 512 -17.38 -18.38 -0.39
CA GLY A 512 -18.71 -19.02 -0.43
C GLY A 512 -19.44 -18.92 0.91
N ALA A 513 -18.77 -19.27 2.01
CA ALA A 513 -19.30 -19.12 3.36
C ALA A 513 -19.58 -17.67 3.76
N LEU A 514 -18.72 -16.72 3.31
CA LEU A 514 -18.98 -15.29 3.48
C LEU A 514 -20.27 -14.85 2.81
N LEU A 515 -20.55 -15.31 1.59
CA LEU A 515 -21.80 -15.00 0.90
C LEU A 515 -23.02 -15.52 1.65
N ASP A 516 -22.92 -16.69 2.28
CA ASP A 516 -23.99 -17.22 3.16
C ASP A 516 -24.19 -16.34 4.40
N TRP A 517 -23.09 -15.90 5.00
CA TRP A 517 -23.14 -14.96 6.12
C TRP A 517 -23.76 -13.62 5.71
N ILE A 518 -23.38 -13.03 4.55
CA ILE A 518 -24.01 -11.80 4.03
C ILE A 518 -25.53 -12.00 3.85
N ALA A 519 -25.94 -13.14 3.31
CA ALA A 519 -27.35 -13.43 3.07
C ALA A 519 -28.19 -13.53 4.37
N ALA A 520 -27.53 -13.84 5.48
CA ALA A 520 -28.13 -13.89 6.81
C ALA A 520 -28.18 -12.52 7.53
N GLN A 521 -27.53 -11.48 6.98
CA GLN A 521 -27.51 -10.14 7.60
C GLN A 521 -28.69 -9.28 7.12
N PRO A 522 -29.65 -8.89 7.99
CA PRO A 522 -30.82 -8.09 7.56
C PRO A 522 -30.46 -6.71 6.98
N SER A 523 -29.30 -6.17 7.36
CA SER A 523 -28.82 -4.87 6.92
C SER A 523 -28.04 -4.90 5.60
N LEU A 524 -27.76 -6.08 5.04
CA LEU A 524 -26.99 -6.27 3.80
C LEU A 524 -27.88 -6.86 2.71
N ASP A 525 -27.70 -6.38 1.47
CA ASP A 525 -28.48 -6.86 0.33
C ASP A 525 -27.70 -7.93 -0.44
N LYS A 526 -28.09 -9.19 -0.21
CA LYS A 526 -27.49 -10.37 -0.87
C LYS A 526 -27.66 -10.39 -2.39
N SER A 527 -28.58 -9.61 -2.95
CA SER A 527 -28.81 -9.52 -4.40
C SER A 527 -27.92 -8.48 -5.08
N ARG A 528 -27.26 -7.61 -4.30
CA ARG A 528 -26.37 -6.57 -4.77
C ARG A 528 -25.00 -6.68 -4.11
N VAL A 529 -24.27 -7.74 -4.48
CA VAL A 529 -22.90 -7.99 -4.01
C VAL A 529 -21.95 -7.89 -5.18
N MET A 530 -20.89 -7.11 -5.01
CA MET A 530 -19.73 -7.00 -5.90
C MET A 530 -18.52 -7.62 -5.23
N VAL A 531 -17.67 -8.34 -5.97
CA VAL A 531 -16.37 -8.79 -5.49
C VAL A 531 -15.25 -8.01 -6.19
N THR A 532 -14.22 -7.67 -5.44
CA THR A 532 -13.01 -7.02 -5.96
C THR A 532 -11.79 -7.43 -5.17
N GLY A 533 -10.62 -7.27 -5.75
CA GLY A 533 -9.34 -7.49 -5.10
C GLY A 533 -8.18 -7.22 -6.04
N GLY A 534 -6.99 -7.12 -5.45
CA GLY A 534 -5.77 -6.88 -6.20
C GLY A 534 -4.77 -8.03 -6.07
N SER A 535 -3.99 -8.32 -7.15
CA SER A 535 -2.96 -9.36 -7.12
C SER A 535 -3.57 -10.76 -6.86
N TYR A 536 -3.17 -11.41 -5.77
CA TYR A 536 -3.85 -12.63 -5.31
C TYR A 536 -5.34 -12.38 -5.02
N GLY A 537 -5.72 -11.22 -4.49
CA GLY A 537 -7.11 -10.82 -4.35
C GLY A 537 -7.84 -10.71 -5.68
N GLY A 538 -7.12 -10.36 -6.77
CA GLY A 538 -7.61 -10.43 -8.15
C GLY A 538 -7.86 -11.87 -8.60
N TYR A 539 -6.93 -12.80 -8.33
CA TYR A 539 -7.19 -14.23 -8.50
C TYR A 539 -8.45 -14.66 -7.75
N MET A 540 -8.56 -14.30 -6.48
CA MET A 540 -9.73 -14.62 -5.65
C MET A 540 -11.03 -14.03 -6.24
N THR A 541 -10.97 -12.84 -6.81
CA THR A 541 -12.09 -12.22 -7.54
C THR A 541 -12.49 -13.05 -8.75
N LEU A 542 -11.55 -13.43 -9.60
CA LEU A 542 -11.79 -14.26 -10.78
C LEU A 542 -12.29 -15.66 -10.40
N ALA A 543 -11.67 -16.30 -9.39
CA ALA A 543 -12.08 -17.60 -8.88
C ALA A 543 -13.50 -17.55 -8.28
N ALA A 544 -13.81 -16.50 -7.49
CA ALA A 544 -15.15 -16.30 -6.95
C ALA A 544 -16.20 -16.19 -8.07
N MET A 545 -15.88 -15.47 -9.15
CA MET A 545 -16.77 -15.35 -10.31
C MET A 545 -16.94 -16.68 -11.07
N THR A 546 -15.95 -17.57 -11.09
CA THR A 546 -16.10 -18.88 -11.72
C THR A 546 -16.84 -19.90 -10.85
N HIS A 547 -16.83 -19.73 -9.52
CA HIS A 547 -17.48 -20.64 -8.56
C HIS A 547 -18.87 -20.17 -8.12
N TYR A 548 -19.09 -18.85 -8.00
CA TYR A 548 -20.28 -18.25 -7.40
C TYR A 548 -20.89 -17.14 -8.26
N ASN A 549 -20.77 -17.23 -9.60
CA ASN A 549 -21.20 -16.21 -10.55
C ASN A 549 -22.62 -15.66 -10.28
N ASP A 550 -23.55 -16.55 -9.92
CA ASP A 550 -24.96 -16.19 -9.72
C ASP A 550 -25.20 -15.41 -8.41
N ARG A 551 -24.23 -15.41 -7.51
CA ARG A 551 -24.30 -14.74 -6.22
C ARG A 551 -23.72 -13.32 -6.26
N PHE A 552 -23.03 -12.97 -7.35
CA PHE A 552 -22.48 -11.64 -7.57
C PHE A 552 -23.25 -10.88 -8.64
N ARG A 553 -23.32 -9.58 -8.49
CA ARG A 553 -23.88 -8.66 -9.45
C ARG A 553 -22.84 -8.28 -10.52
N CYS A 554 -21.62 -8.04 -10.09
CA CYS A 554 -20.48 -7.67 -10.93
C CYS A 554 -19.15 -7.89 -10.17
N ALA A 555 -18.01 -7.72 -10.86
CA ALA A 555 -16.68 -7.83 -10.23
C ALA A 555 -15.66 -6.88 -10.85
N LEU A 556 -14.66 -6.48 -10.01
CA LEU A 556 -13.51 -5.68 -10.43
C LEU A 556 -12.22 -6.43 -10.07
N ASP A 557 -11.49 -6.87 -11.07
CA ASP A 557 -10.18 -7.49 -10.95
C ASP A 557 -9.07 -6.45 -11.18
N VAL A 558 -8.16 -6.33 -10.22
CA VAL A 558 -7.00 -5.43 -10.32
C VAL A 558 -5.71 -6.25 -10.29
N VAL A 559 -4.96 -6.24 -11.39
CA VAL A 559 -3.66 -6.94 -11.54
C VAL A 559 -3.70 -8.40 -11.07
N GLY A 560 -4.80 -9.10 -11.39
CA GLY A 560 -5.09 -10.46 -10.91
C GLY A 560 -4.45 -11.57 -11.73
N ILE A 561 -4.29 -12.74 -11.11
CA ILE A 561 -3.75 -13.94 -11.72
C ILE A 561 -4.90 -14.71 -12.35
N SER A 562 -4.90 -14.87 -13.66
CA SER A 562 -5.94 -15.60 -14.38
C SER A 562 -5.56 -17.06 -14.64
N ASN A 563 -4.25 -17.34 -14.75
CA ASN A 563 -3.72 -18.69 -14.96
C ASN A 563 -2.44 -18.90 -14.15
N TRP A 564 -2.46 -19.85 -13.22
CA TRP A 564 -1.34 -20.13 -12.32
C TRP A 564 -0.06 -20.56 -13.05
N VAL A 565 -0.20 -21.31 -14.13
CA VAL A 565 0.96 -21.81 -14.87
C VAL A 565 1.63 -20.69 -15.64
N THR A 566 0.87 -19.93 -16.45
CA THR A 566 1.44 -18.80 -17.20
C THR A 566 2.00 -17.73 -16.27
N PHE A 567 1.35 -17.48 -15.15
CA PHE A 567 1.85 -16.58 -14.12
C PHE A 567 3.21 -17.02 -13.57
N LEU A 568 3.36 -18.29 -13.14
CA LEU A 568 4.61 -18.82 -12.57
C LEU A 568 5.74 -18.89 -13.62
N GLU A 569 5.41 -19.14 -14.87
CA GLU A 569 6.39 -19.13 -15.97
C GLU A 569 6.88 -17.71 -16.32
N HIS A 570 6.05 -16.68 -16.17
CA HIS A 570 6.34 -15.33 -16.68
C HIS A 570 6.52 -14.25 -15.60
N THR A 571 6.18 -14.51 -14.31
CA THR A 571 6.54 -13.58 -13.23
C THR A 571 8.05 -13.39 -13.17
N GLU A 572 8.51 -12.22 -12.72
CA GLU A 572 9.94 -11.92 -12.70
C GLU A 572 10.77 -12.94 -11.90
N SER A 573 11.95 -13.25 -12.42
CA SER A 573 12.80 -14.34 -11.93
C SER A 573 13.20 -14.21 -10.46
N TYR A 574 13.40 -12.99 -9.96
CA TYR A 574 13.80 -12.71 -8.58
C TYR A 574 12.75 -13.10 -7.52
N ARG A 575 11.54 -13.40 -7.95
CA ARG A 575 10.42 -13.76 -7.05
C ARG A 575 9.78 -15.12 -7.35
N ARG A 576 10.12 -15.73 -8.48
CA ARG A 576 9.45 -16.91 -9.00
C ARG A 576 9.54 -18.11 -8.05
N ASP A 577 10.72 -18.43 -7.58
CA ASP A 577 10.92 -19.60 -6.71
C ASP A 577 10.24 -19.41 -5.33
N LEU A 578 10.23 -18.19 -4.80
CA LEU A 578 9.44 -17.83 -3.61
C LEU A 578 7.94 -18.16 -3.80
N ARG A 579 7.40 -17.86 -4.99
CA ARG A 579 6.00 -18.13 -5.30
C ARG A 579 5.71 -19.61 -5.53
N ARG A 580 6.65 -20.37 -6.06
CA ARG A 580 6.53 -21.83 -6.21
C ARG A 580 6.37 -22.55 -4.88
N VAL A 581 7.08 -22.10 -3.85
CA VAL A 581 6.97 -22.68 -2.50
C VAL A 581 5.53 -22.57 -1.96
N GLU A 582 4.84 -21.50 -2.23
CA GLU A 582 3.52 -21.20 -1.68
C GLU A 582 2.38 -21.68 -2.56
N TYR A 583 2.49 -21.44 -3.88
CA TYR A 583 1.40 -21.73 -4.82
C TYR A 583 1.46 -23.17 -5.36
N GLY A 584 2.64 -23.78 -5.30
CA GLY A 584 2.96 -25.02 -5.96
C GLY A 584 3.90 -24.81 -7.15
N ASP A 585 4.69 -25.82 -7.48
CA ASP A 585 5.72 -25.76 -8.53
C ASP A 585 5.15 -26.33 -9.85
N GLU A 586 4.97 -25.47 -10.85
CA GLU A 586 4.45 -25.84 -12.18
C GLU A 586 5.37 -26.77 -12.98
N ARG A 587 6.60 -26.96 -12.52
CA ARG A 587 7.57 -27.91 -13.11
C ARG A 587 7.26 -29.35 -12.71
N ASP A 588 6.56 -29.57 -11.58
CA ASP A 588 6.01 -30.89 -11.23
C ASP A 588 4.76 -31.16 -12.05
N PRO A 589 4.69 -32.25 -12.84
CA PRO A 589 3.53 -32.52 -13.70
C PRO A 589 2.21 -32.67 -12.97
N LYS A 590 2.20 -33.20 -11.74
CA LYS A 590 0.98 -33.36 -10.94
C LYS A 590 0.49 -32.00 -10.42
N MET A 591 1.43 -31.19 -9.94
CA MET A 591 1.13 -29.84 -9.48
C MET A 591 0.68 -28.95 -10.65
N ARG A 592 1.33 -29.05 -11.81
CA ARG A 592 0.93 -28.34 -13.03
C ARG A 592 -0.52 -28.64 -13.41
N ALA A 593 -0.89 -29.92 -13.47
CA ALA A 593 -2.26 -30.33 -13.77
C ALA A 593 -3.29 -29.80 -12.74
N PHE A 594 -2.89 -29.73 -11.46
CA PHE A 594 -3.70 -29.08 -10.42
C PHE A 594 -3.87 -27.60 -10.67
N LEU A 595 -2.74 -26.86 -10.89
CA LEU A 595 -2.73 -25.43 -11.13
C LEU A 595 -3.52 -25.03 -12.39
N GLU A 596 -3.41 -25.80 -13.48
CA GLU A 596 -4.23 -25.61 -14.68
C GLU A 596 -5.73 -25.73 -14.39
N ARG A 597 -6.12 -26.75 -13.63
CA ARG A 597 -7.53 -27.00 -13.27
C ARG A 597 -8.14 -25.90 -12.43
N ILE A 598 -7.39 -25.33 -11.45
CA ILE A 598 -7.91 -24.28 -10.56
C ILE A 598 -7.73 -22.88 -11.13
N SER A 599 -7.11 -22.73 -12.29
CA SER A 599 -6.92 -21.44 -12.95
C SER A 599 -8.27 -20.88 -13.43
N PRO A 600 -8.66 -19.65 -13.03
CA PRO A 600 -9.93 -19.06 -13.45
C PRO A 600 -10.12 -19.01 -14.96
N LEU A 601 -9.03 -18.84 -15.73
CA LEU A 601 -9.05 -18.82 -17.19
C LEU A 601 -9.64 -20.10 -17.79
N ALA A 602 -9.36 -21.26 -17.18
CA ALA A 602 -9.91 -22.54 -17.63
C ALA A 602 -11.45 -22.62 -17.51
N SER A 603 -12.02 -21.81 -16.64
CA SER A 603 -13.46 -21.73 -16.36
C SER A 603 -14.09 -20.38 -16.74
N ALA A 604 -13.42 -19.58 -17.58
CA ALA A 604 -13.86 -18.23 -17.95
C ALA A 604 -15.26 -18.19 -18.60
N SER A 605 -15.71 -19.29 -19.23
CA SER A 605 -17.06 -19.41 -19.79
C SER A 605 -18.19 -19.34 -18.75
N LYS A 606 -17.88 -19.57 -17.46
CA LYS A 606 -18.84 -19.42 -16.36
C LYS A 606 -19.08 -17.98 -15.95
N ILE A 607 -18.19 -17.05 -16.36
CA ILE A 607 -18.30 -15.62 -16.02
C ILE A 607 -19.27 -14.96 -17.02
N THR A 608 -20.49 -14.72 -16.56
CA THR A 608 -21.58 -14.12 -17.36
C THR A 608 -21.99 -12.74 -16.85
N LYS A 609 -21.52 -12.35 -15.66
CA LYS A 609 -21.79 -11.04 -15.07
C LYS A 609 -20.73 -10.00 -15.49
N PRO A 610 -21.06 -8.70 -15.40
CA PRO A 610 -20.12 -7.65 -15.75
C PRO A 610 -18.80 -7.73 -14.99
N MET A 611 -17.71 -7.66 -15.74
CA MET A 611 -16.33 -7.61 -15.21
C MET A 611 -15.67 -6.29 -15.57
N PHE A 612 -14.89 -5.74 -14.65
CA PHE A 612 -13.93 -4.68 -14.93
C PHE A 612 -12.53 -5.20 -14.60
N ILE A 613 -11.62 -5.23 -15.58
CA ILE A 613 -10.25 -5.73 -15.42
C ILE A 613 -9.29 -4.56 -15.58
N VAL A 614 -8.36 -4.40 -14.62
CA VAL A 614 -7.41 -3.29 -14.54
C VAL A 614 -5.98 -3.80 -14.44
N GLN A 615 -5.06 -3.23 -15.23
CA GLN A 615 -3.69 -3.70 -15.28
C GLN A 615 -2.68 -2.56 -15.50
N GLY A 616 -1.49 -2.69 -14.90
CA GLY A 616 -0.31 -1.89 -15.23
C GLY A 616 0.58 -2.61 -16.24
N LYS A 617 1.03 -1.91 -17.28
CA LYS A 617 1.84 -2.51 -18.38
C LYS A 617 3.20 -3.00 -17.91
N ASN A 618 3.79 -2.31 -16.92
CA ASN A 618 5.13 -2.59 -16.41
C ASN A 618 5.12 -3.48 -15.17
N ASP A 619 4.03 -4.22 -14.94
CA ASP A 619 3.89 -5.07 -13.74
C ASP A 619 4.88 -6.26 -13.79
N PRO A 620 5.90 -6.29 -12.89
CA PRO A 620 6.87 -7.39 -12.84
C PRO A 620 6.37 -8.58 -12.00
N ARG A 621 5.27 -8.37 -11.27
CA ARG A 621 4.72 -9.38 -10.37
C ARG A 621 3.68 -10.25 -11.04
N VAL A 622 2.66 -9.62 -11.63
CA VAL A 622 1.63 -10.29 -12.42
C VAL A 622 1.70 -9.71 -13.83
N PRO A 623 2.24 -10.45 -14.79
CA PRO A 623 2.39 -9.96 -16.16
C PRO A 623 1.07 -9.50 -16.74
N TYR A 624 1.07 -8.38 -17.46
CA TYR A 624 -0.14 -7.81 -18.04
C TYR A 624 -0.88 -8.78 -18.99
N THR A 625 -0.18 -9.79 -19.50
CA THR A 625 -0.75 -10.87 -20.29
C THR A 625 -1.79 -11.70 -19.54
N GLU A 626 -1.73 -11.75 -18.19
CA GLU A 626 -2.75 -12.40 -17.36
C GLU A 626 -4.11 -11.70 -17.51
N ALA A 627 -4.12 -10.37 -17.51
CA ALA A 627 -5.34 -9.59 -17.75
C ALA A 627 -5.83 -9.74 -19.19
N GLU A 628 -4.92 -9.64 -20.19
CA GLU A 628 -5.28 -9.70 -21.60
C GLU A 628 -5.89 -11.05 -22.00
N GLN A 629 -5.35 -12.19 -21.50
CA GLN A 629 -5.91 -13.51 -21.79
C GLN A 629 -7.30 -13.69 -21.15
N MET A 630 -7.54 -13.14 -19.95
CA MET A 630 -8.86 -13.21 -19.32
C MET A 630 -9.88 -12.34 -20.03
N VAL A 631 -9.53 -11.11 -20.41
CA VAL A 631 -10.38 -10.21 -21.21
C VAL A 631 -10.76 -10.88 -22.54
N GLY A 632 -9.78 -11.48 -23.23
CA GLY A 632 -10.00 -12.20 -24.47
C GLY A 632 -10.96 -13.39 -24.31
N ALA A 633 -10.80 -14.17 -23.24
CA ALA A 633 -11.66 -15.30 -22.95
C ALA A 633 -13.11 -14.88 -22.62
N ILE A 634 -13.30 -13.84 -21.79
CA ILE A 634 -14.64 -13.34 -21.45
C ILE A 634 -15.33 -12.79 -22.70
N LYS A 635 -14.67 -12.00 -23.54
CA LYS A 635 -15.22 -11.48 -24.79
C LYS A 635 -15.61 -12.58 -25.75
N LYS A 636 -14.73 -13.59 -25.92
CA LYS A 636 -15.01 -14.77 -26.76
C LYS A 636 -16.27 -15.52 -26.34
N ASN A 637 -16.55 -15.53 -25.06
CA ASN A 637 -17.74 -16.16 -24.47
C ASN A 637 -18.97 -15.24 -24.47
N GLY A 638 -18.87 -14.01 -25.02
CA GLY A 638 -19.96 -13.03 -25.04
C GLY A 638 -20.24 -12.34 -23.71
N GLY A 639 -19.32 -12.46 -22.73
CA GLY A 639 -19.45 -11.80 -21.43
C GLY A 639 -19.14 -10.30 -21.49
N PRO A 640 -19.83 -9.47 -20.68
CA PRO A 640 -19.58 -8.02 -20.63
C PRO A 640 -18.30 -7.76 -19.83
N VAL A 641 -17.30 -7.11 -20.46
CA VAL A 641 -16.03 -6.78 -19.81
C VAL A 641 -15.55 -5.40 -20.20
N TRP A 642 -15.12 -4.63 -19.18
CA TRP A 642 -14.36 -3.39 -19.30
C TRP A 642 -12.87 -3.71 -19.04
N TYR A 643 -11.99 -3.08 -19.78
CA TYR A 643 -10.54 -3.22 -19.60
C TYR A 643 -9.85 -1.86 -19.55
N LEU A 644 -8.99 -1.66 -18.55
CA LEU A 644 -8.16 -0.47 -18.38
C LEU A 644 -6.70 -0.90 -18.20
N LEU A 645 -5.83 -0.49 -19.14
CA LEU A 645 -4.39 -0.70 -19.06
C LEU A 645 -3.67 0.64 -18.91
N ALA A 646 -2.83 0.78 -17.89
CA ALA A 646 -1.96 1.94 -17.72
C ALA A 646 -0.53 1.63 -18.18
N LYS A 647 -0.06 2.33 -19.23
CA LYS A 647 1.25 2.09 -19.90
C LYS A 647 2.44 2.46 -19.01
N ASP A 648 2.24 3.35 -18.05
CA ASP A 648 3.26 3.94 -17.18
C ASP A 648 3.12 3.56 -15.70
N GLU A 649 2.44 2.43 -15.43
CA GLU A 649 2.22 1.85 -14.11
C GLU A 649 2.67 0.39 -14.05
N GLY A 650 2.97 -0.08 -12.82
CA GLY A 650 3.34 -1.45 -12.53
C GLY A 650 2.25 -2.21 -11.74
N HIS A 651 2.66 -2.89 -10.66
CA HIS A 651 1.76 -3.67 -9.80
C HIS A 651 0.89 -2.77 -8.92
N GLY A 652 -0.14 -2.21 -9.50
CA GLY A 652 -0.98 -1.16 -8.95
C GLY A 652 -0.58 0.24 -9.44
N PHE A 653 -1.54 1.17 -9.37
CA PHE A 653 -1.33 2.54 -9.84
C PHE A 653 -0.75 3.41 -8.73
N SER A 654 0.29 4.18 -9.04
CA SER A 654 0.98 5.07 -8.11
C SER A 654 0.80 6.55 -8.43
N LYS A 655 0.57 6.88 -9.70
CA LYS A 655 0.37 8.25 -10.17
C LYS A 655 -1.07 8.69 -9.89
N LYS A 656 -1.23 9.84 -9.22
CA LYS A 656 -2.56 10.34 -8.85
C LYS A 656 -3.50 10.43 -10.05
N LYS A 657 -3.02 10.96 -11.17
CA LYS A 657 -3.83 11.10 -12.39
C LYS A 657 -4.43 9.78 -12.88
N ASN A 658 -3.66 8.68 -12.78
CA ASN A 658 -4.10 7.34 -13.18
C ASN A 658 -5.06 6.76 -12.12
N GLN A 659 -4.74 6.95 -10.84
CA GLN A 659 -5.58 6.52 -9.72
C GLN A 659 -6.94 7.21 -9.74
N ASP A 660 -6.96 8.53 -10.03
CA ASP A 660 -8.20 9.31 -10.07
C ASP A 660 -9.12 8.83 -11.19
N PHE A 661 -8.56 8.62 -12.40
CA PHE A 661 -9.35 8.09 -13.50
C PHE A 661 -9.85 6.67 -13.22
N LEU A 662 -9.01 5.78 -12.69
CA LEU A 662 -9.43 4.44 -12.29
C LEU A 662 -10.57 4.49 -11.26
N PHE A 663 -10.47 5.36 -10.26
CA PHE A 663 -11.53 5.51 -9.27
C PHE A 663 -12.85 5.99 -9.89
N LEU A 664 -12.80 6.99 -10.75
CA LEU A 664 -13.99 7.49 -11.47
C LEU A 664 -14.61 6.42 -12.37
N ALA A 665 -13.80 5.65 -13.09
CA ALA A 665 -14.27 4.51 -13.88
C ALA A 665 -14.90 3.43 -12.98
N THR A 666 -14.32 3.18 -11.79
CA THR A 666 -14.89 2.26 -10.80
C THR A 666 -16.23 2.74 -10.27
N LEU A 667 -16.36 4.04 -9.96
CA LEU A 667 -17.66 4.62 -9.56
C LEU A 667 -18.72 4.43 -10.64
N LYS A 668 -18.37 4.72 -11.89
CA LYS A 668 -19.27 4.50 -13.03
C LYS A 668 -19.67 3.03 -13.17
N PHE A 669 -18.71 2.11 -13.00
CA PHE A 669 -18.98 0.68 -13.03
C PHE A 669 -19.93 0.24 -11.92
N VAL A 670 -19.75 0.74 -10.71
CA VAL A 670 -20.61 0.45 -9.55
C VAL A 670 -22.01 1.02 -9.76
N GLU A 671 -22.14 2.27 -10.22
CA GLU A 671 -23.44 2.88 -10.51
C GLU A 671 -24.22 2.09 -11.59
N ASP A 672 -23.52 1.60 -12.63
CA ASP A 672 -24.17 0.90 -13.74
C ASP A 672 -24.50 -0.56 -13.42
N ASN A 673 -23.70 -1.26 -12.62
CA ASN A 673 -23.79 -2.71 -12.51
C ASN A 673 -24.15 -3.21 -11.10
N LEU A 674 -23.86 -2.46 -10.04
CA LEU A 674 -24.19 -2.85 -8.66
C LEU A 674 -25.46 -2.17 -8.15
N LEU A 675 -25.67 -0.90 -8.51
CA LEU A 675 -26.75 -0.08 -7.93
C LEU A 675 -28.04 -0.11 -8.77
N LYS A 676 -27.96 -0.39 -10.05
CA LYS A 676 -29.10 -0.64 -10.93
C LYS A 676 -29.48 -2.12 -10.89
#